data_aee3a79b6d7c24cda6c0b26b67ff35f9
#
_entry.id   aee3a79b6d7c24cda6c0b26b67ff35f9
#
_cell.length_a   1.000
_cell.length_b   1.000
_cell.length_c   1.000
_cell.angle_alpha   90.00
_cell.angle_beta   90.00
_cell.angle_gamma   90.00
#
_symmetry.space_group_name_H-M   'P 1'
#
loop_
_entity.id
_entity.type
_entity.pdbx_description
1 polymer ?
#
loop_
_entity_poly.entity_id
_entity_poly.type
_entity_poly.pdbx_seq_one_letter_code
_entity_poly.pdbx_strand_id
1 'polypeptide(L)'
;MSNNAPGRPAKTTLAPRLVVILPLLTLLVAGGKLASGGHAHLRDRARALYHHLHNAQRQQALAAQLPPPERADAPLVVYGDMLGDGWQDWSWATHHLQASAPVHSGRASVTMAPHDNQGLYFHHDALSTAGYGALEFYLHGAAALTVCLVDSDKQFKARYSLRRFAPHGEAWAHVVLPLSLLGIARGGETITGVSFQADGARQQPAVAIDDIRLLPDLALPPAATQITVPVSVDAQADIHPISPLIYGMAFAPQSYLTNLHLGVNRWGGNDKSRYNWVQGNACNAARDWGWRNRKAVDTDLPAAPSSAADRFVAQNQDAGAASLVTIPTLGWVARDDDNSHASQNVPNNGGAGLQGAAGAIDGYNPDTNRALTSVPSQARKGRAFDINPIANGGPVYQDEWVNHLKARFGGAAHGGVRLYAMDNEPDLWDATHTDVHPARMGYDDLLHTFLDYATAIKAVDPDAQITGPVSWGWTGYEYSPLDRGDDNYHTHADMNRHNGQWFVPWFLSQVHAHDLKTKQRTLDVLDLHFYPQGDGLFNGASSATDKDANARRLRAVRALWDPSYQDESWIAQSIHLIPRMKQWVAQSYPGTKLALTEWNFGADATMNGGLAAADALGIFGREGLDMACYWAYPPSGSPAYLAFKLFRNADNQGHGLGDIACRAQSARPDRVSAYAAQDTRAHALTIILLNKSPQASATVPLALSHWTPGKSPVQSWRVSADTKADPAHALLRPLASAVWTGTAHTLTLPPYSMTLLRIPGR
;
A
#
# COMPACT_ATOMS: atom_id res chain seq x y z
N MET A 1 -43.42 -39.04 39.64
CA MET A 1 -42.52 -38.24 40.46
C MET A 1 -41.65 -37.40 39.53
N SER A 2 -41.89 -36.15 39.62
CA SER A 2 -41.33 -35.06 38.82
C SER A 2 -39.83 -34.93 38.93
N ASN A 3 -39.19 -34.56 37.82
CA ASN A 3 -37.93 -33.77 37.88
C ASN A 3 -37.90 -32.78 36.74
N ASN A 4 -38.03 -31.51 37.12
CA ASN A 4 -37.85 -30.31 36.31
C ASN A 4 -36.35 -30.10 36.03
N ALA A 5 -36.00 -29.83 34.79
CA ALA A 5 -34.73 -29.21 34.42
C ALA A 5 -35.00 -27.88 33.70
N PRO A 6 -34.21 -26.81 33.93
CA PRO A 6 -34.52 -25.44 33.48
C PRO A 6 -34.21 -25.21 32.01
N GLY A 7 -35.01 -24.34 31.40
CA GLY A 7 -35.00 -24.02 29.98
C GLY A 7 -33.73 -23.26 29.54
N ARG A 8 -33.27 -23.60 28.33
CA ARG A 8 -32.32 -22.84 27.54
C ARG A 8 -33.01 -21.66 26.89
N PRO A 9 -32.38 -20.48 26.79
CA PRO A 9 -32.93 -19.35 26.06
C PRO A 9 -32.91 -19.62 24.54
N ALA A 10 -33.97 -19.21 23.89
CA ALA A 10 -34.21 -19.37 22.46
C ALA A 10 -33.14 -18.59 21.65
N LYS A 11 -32.50 -19.30 20.74
CA LYS A 11 -31.71 -18.69 19.66
C LYS A 11 -32.72 -18.15 18.62
N THR A 12 -32.81 -16.84 18.49
CA THR A 12 -33.45 -16.17 17.38
C THR A 12 -32.60 -16.38 16.10
N THR A 13 -33.05 -17.32 15.30
CA THR A 13 -32.54 -17.56 13.94
C THR A 13 -33.18 -16.53 12.99
N LEU A 14 -32.41 -15.52 12.59
CA LEU A 14 -32.73 -14.65 11.47
C LEU A 14 -31.98 -15.20 10.23
N ALA A 15 -32.55 -16.17 9.58
CA ALA A 15 -32.33 -16.49 8.18
C ALA A 15 -33.33 -17.52 7.73
N PRO A 16 -34.27 -17.17 6.86
CA PRO A 16 -34.36 -17.84 5.58
C PRO A 16 -35.06 -17.00 4.49
N ARG A 17 -34.49 -15.89 4.05
CA ARG A 17 -35.02 -15.19 2.86
C ARG A 17 -34.00 -15.00 1.73
N LEU A 18 -32.73 -15.29 1.94
CA LEU A 18 -31.69 -15.14 0.91
C LEU A 18 -31.46 -16.40 0.05
N VAL A 19 -31.86 -17.57 0.51
CA VAL A 19 -31.58 -18.86 -0.18
C VAL A 19 -32.49 -19.09 -1.40
N VAL A 20 -33.61 -18.36 -1.53
CA VAL A 20 -34.59 -18.57 -2.62
C VAL A 20 -34.30 -17.72 -3.87
N ILE A 21 -33.47 -16.66 -3.77
CA ILE A 21 -33.22 -15.76 -4.90
C ILE A 21 -32.06 -16.26 -5.79
N LEU A 22 -31.07 -16.95 -5.26
CA LEU A 22 -29.94 -17.47 -6.03
C LEU A 22 -30.34 -18.55 -7.07
N PRO A 23 -31.25 -19.52 -6.79
CA PRO A 23 -31.70 -20.46 -7.79
C PRO A 23 -32.56 -19.84 -8.89
N LEU A 24 -33.33 -18.77 -8.62
CA LEU A 24 -34.13 -18.08 -9.62
C LEU A 24 -33.27 -17.27 -10.61
N LEU A 25 -32.15 -16.69 -10.16
CA LEU A 25 -31.21 -15.99 -11.06
C LEU A 25 -30.45 -16.98 -11.96
N THR A 26 -30.09 -18.15 -11.46
CA THR A 26 -29.42 -19.21 -12.25
C THR A 26 -30.36 -19.83 -13.28
N LEU A 27 -31.64 -19.96 -12.98
CA LEU A 27 -32.67 -20.43 -13.93
C LEU A 27 -33.00 -19.39 -15.02
N LEU A 28 -32.94 -18.10 -14.75
CA LEU A 28 -33.12 -17.02 -15.72
C LEU A 28 -31.94 -16.90 -16.69
N VAL A 29 -30.74 -17.28 -16.29
CA VAL A 29 -29.52 -17.27 -17.13
C VAL A 29 -29.43 -18.57 -17.98
N ALA A 30 -29.95 -19.69 -17.51
CA ALA A 30 -29.89 -20.97 -18.21
C ALA A 30 -31.07 -21.20 -19.23
N GLY A 31 -32.14 -20.41 -19.16
CA GLY A 31 -33.36 -20.58 -19.98
C GLY A 31 -33.42 -19.79 -21.31
N GLY A 32 -32.33 -19.20 -21.77
CA GLY A 32 -32.36 -18.20 -22.84
C GLY A 32 -32.06 -18.67 -24.25
N LYS A 33 -32.99 -19.41 -24.86
CA LYS A 33 -33.14 -19.38 -26.33
C LYS A 33 -34.60 -19.05 -26.62
N LEU A 34 -34.92 -17.78 -26.84
CA LEU A 34 -36.07 -17.30 -27.64
C LEU A 34 -36.13 -15.74 -27.66
N ALA A 35 -36.22 -15.24 -28.88
CA ALA A 35 -36.65 -13.91 -29.31
C ALA A 35 -35.75 -12.68 -29.04
N SER A 36 -35.31 -12.10 -30.14
CA SER A 36 -34.61 -10.84 -30.29
C SER A 36 -35.47 -9.63 -29.92
N GLY A 37 -34.97 -8.75 -29.08
CA GLY A 37 -35.44 -7.37 -28.92
C GLY A 37 -35.63 -6.84 -27.50
N GLY A 38 -35.81 -7.69 -26.48
CA GLY A 38 -36.05 -7.23 -25.10
C GLY A 38 -34.96 -7.54 -24.07
N HIS A 39 -33.91 -8.20 -24.49
CA HIS A 39 -32.96 -8.81 -23.56
C HIS A 39 -31.79 -7.93 -23.08
N ALA A 40 -31.48 -6.86 -23.81
CA ALA A 40 -30.44 -5.92 -23.39
C ALA A 40 -30.82 -5.26 -22.05
N HIS A 41 -32.03 -4.73 -21.97
CA HIS A 41 -32.52 -4.05 -20.75
C HIS A 41 -32.67 -4.95 -19.53
N LEU A 42 -32.98 -6.24 -19.71
CA LEU A 42 -33.08 -7.20 -18.60
C LEU A 42 -31.70 -7.64 -18.11
N ARG A 43 -30.73 -7.80 -19.02
CA ARG A 43 -29.33 -8.10 -18.68
C ARG A 43 -28.66 -6.94 -17.95
N ASP A 44 -28.92 -5.71 -18.40
CA ASP A 44 -28.37 -4.50 -17.76
C ASP A 44 -28.98 -4.28 -16.37
N ARG A 45 -30.27 -4.52 -16.21
CA ARG A 45 -30.93 -4.50 -14.89
C ARG A 45 -30.43 -5.62 -13.95
N ALA A 46 -30.22 -6.82 -14.47
CA ALA A 46 -29.67 -7.93 -13.69
C ALA A 46 -28.20 -7.67 -13.30
N ARG A 47 -27.41 -7.10 -14.20
CA ARG A 47 -26.03 -6.64 -13.88
C ARG A 47 -26.02 -5.52 -12.86
N ALA A 48 -26.87 -4.50 -13.02
CA ALA A 48 -27.00 -3.42 -12.06
C ALA A 48 -27.43 -3.92 -10.67
N LEU A 49 -28.37 -4.86 -10.62
CA LEU A 49 -28.79 -5.50 -9.36
C LEU A 49 -27.69 -6.36 -8.75
N TYR A 50 -26.96 -7.13 -9.56
CA TYR A 50 -25.80 -7.90 -9.12
C TYR A 50 -24.69 -7.02 -8.54
N HIS A 51 -24.34 -5.95 -9.24
CA HIS A 51 -23.37 -4.97 -8.76
C HIS A 51 -23.85 -4.26 -7.49
N HIS A 52 -25.14 -3.93 -7.42
CA HIS A 52 -25.71 -3.29 -6.23
C HIS A 52 -25.72 -4.24 -5.01
N LEU A 53 -26.09 -5.50 -5.19
CA LEU A 53 -26.05 -6.51 -4.12
C LEU A 53 -24.63 -6.85 -3.70
N HIS A 54 -23.71 -6.94 -4.66
CA HIS A 54 -22.30 -7.22 -4.37
C HIS A 54 -21.62 -6.03 -3.66
N ASN A 55 -21.93 -4.81 -4.06
CA ASN A 55 -21.49 -3.61 -3.37
C ASN A 55 -22.10 -3.50 -1.96
N ALA A 56 -23.37 -3.85 -1.78
CA ALA A 56 -24.00 -3.84 -0.46
C ALA A 56 -23.38 -4.88 0.48
N GLN A 57 -23.07 -6.08 -0.01
CA GLN A 57 -22.36 -7.11 0.76
C GLN A 57 -20.91 -6.68 1.08
N ARG A 58 -20.25 -6.05 0.13
CA ARG A 58 -18.91 -5.47 0.32
C ARG A 58 -18.93 -4.39 1.39
N GLN A 59 -19.89 -3.46 1.34
CA GLN A 59 -20.03 -2.41 2.35
C GLN A 59 -20.35 -2.97 3.74
N GLN A 60 -21.17 -4.04 3.84
CA GLN A 60 -21.41 -4.72 5.12
C GLN A 60 -20.15 -5.41 5.67
N ALA A 61 -19.35 -6.05 4.80
CA ALA A 61 -18.09 -6.67 5.19
C ALA A 61 -17.05 -5.63 5.61
N LEU A 62 -16.98 -4.49 4.92
CA LEU A 62 -16.13 -3.36 5.29
C LEU A 62 -16.56 -2.73 6.62
N ALA A 63 -17.87 -2.53 6.81
CA ALA A 63 -18.41 -2.00 8.07
C ALA A 63 -18.11 -2.91 9.27
N ALA A 64 -18.08 -4.24 9.06
CA ALA A 64 -17.72 -5.20 10.10
C ALA A 64 -16.22 -5.15 10.50
N GLN A 65 -15.36 -4.58 9.67
CA GLN A 65 -13.93 -4.43 9.94
C GLN A 65 -13.62 -3.12 10.69
N LEU A 66 -14.56 -2.17 10.67
CA LEU A 66 -14.40 -0.91 11.38
C LEU A 66 -14.64 -1.12 12.87
N PRO A 67 -13.87 -0.44 13.74
CA PRO A 67 -14.27 -0.32 15.14
C PRO A 67 -15.69 0.29 15.22
N PRO A 68 -16.46 -0.02 16.28
CA PRO A 68 -17.75 0.63 16.46
C PRO A 68 -17.58 2.15 16.32
N PRO A 69 -18.44 2.83 15.56
CA PRO A 69 -18.32 4.26 15.35
C PRO A 69 -18.39 5.00 16.69
N GLU A 70 -17.46 5.90 16.90
CA GLU A 70 -17.45 6.83 18.01
C GLU A 70 -17.91 8.20 17.50
N ARG A 71 -18.58 9.00 18.33
CA ARG A 71 -18.99 10.34 17.89
C ARG A 71 -17.76 11.22 17.66
N ALA A 72 -17.89 12.19 16.77
CA ALA A 72 -16.90 13.25 16.63
C ALA A 72 -16.83 14.12 17.89
N ASP A 73 -15.65 14.65 18.23
CA ASP A 73 -15.46 15.46 19.44
C ASP A 73 -16.04 16.87 19.31
N ALA A 74 -16.12 17.40 18.08
CA ALA A 74 -16.59 18.74 17.78
C ALA A 74 -17.31 18.80 16.41
N PRO A 75 -18.15 19.83 16.18
CA PRO A 75 -18.69 20.10 14.87
C PRO A 75 -17.57 20.33 13.85
N LEU A 76 -17.75 19.82 12.62
CA LEU A 76 -16.87 20.10 11.49
C LEU A 76 -17.45 21.30 10.72
N VAL A 77 -16.69 22.36 10.64
CA VAL A 77 -17.10 23.57 9.93
C VAL A 77 -16.88 23.40 8.44
N VAL A 78 -17.94 23.50 7.64
CA VAL A 78 -17.91 23.61 6.17
C VAL A 78 -17.75 25.07 5.78
N TYR A 79 -18.55 25.94 6.40
CA TYR A 79 -18.53 27.39 6.21
C TYR A 79 -18.95 28.09 7.51
N GLY A 80 -18.21 29.13 7.91
CA GLY A 80 -18.55 30.12 8.89
C GLY A 80 -18.45 31.51 8.23
N ASP A 81 -17.55 32.40 8.69
CA ASP A 81 -17.22 33.64 7.96
C ASP A 81 -16.41 33.38 6.67
N MET A 82 -15.89 32.17 6.52
CA MET A 82 -15.12 31.67 5.37
C MET A 82 -15.26 30.13 5.31
N LEU A 83 -14.80 29.56 4.21
CA LEU A 83 -14.71 28.10 4.11
C LEU A 83 -13.78 27.54 5.19
N GLY A 84 -14.20 26.42 5.78
CA GLY A 84 -13.41 25.67 6.75
C GLY A 84 -12.14 25.05 6.13
N ASP A 85 -11.25 24.56 6.98
CA ASP A 85 -10.00 23.95 6.55
C ASP A 85 -10.24 22.78 5.58
N GLY A 86 -9.57 22.82 4.42
CA GLY A 86 -9.68 21.81 3.38
C GLY A 86 -10.87 21.97 2.43
N TRP A 87 -11.79 22.89 2.70
CA TRP A 87 -12.94 23.16 1.84
C TRP A 87 -12.58 24.11 0.72
N GLN A 88 -13.15 23.88 -0.46
CA GLN A 88 -12.96 24.64 -1.70
C GLN A 88 -14.31 25.02 -2.29
N ASP A 89 -14.36 26.16 -2.94
CA ASP A 89 -15.55 26.60 -3.66
C ASP A 89 -15.52 26.07 -5.12
N TRP A 90 -16.43 25.16 -5.42
CA TRP A 90 -16.66 24.61 -6.76
C TRP A 90 -18.08 24.94 -7.26
N SER A 91 -18.65 26.02 -6.75
CA SER A 91 -20.00 26.48 -7.09
C SER A 91 -20.14 26.89 -8.55
N TRP A 92 -21.31 26.63 -9.14
CA TRP A 92 -21.64 27.03 -10.50
C TRP A 92 -22.82 28.04 -10.59
N ALA A 93 -23.31 28.52 -9.43
CA ALA A 93 -24.24 29.63 -9.35
C ALA A 93 -23.49 30.98 -9.24
N THR A 94 -24.14 32.08 -9.61
CA THR A 94 -23.66 33.42 -9.25
C THR A 94 -23.83 33.58 -7.72
N HIS A 95 -22.72 33.78 -7.01
CA HIS A 95 -22.71 33.83 -5.55
C HIS A 95 -21.58 34.72 -5.01
N HIS A 96 -21.66 35.02 -3.72
CA HIS A 96 -20.63 35.72 -2.98
C HIS A 96 -20.36 34.96 -1.69
N LEU A 97 -19.12 34.54 -1.46
CA LEU A 97 -18.71 33.79 -0.26
C LEU A 97 -18.52 34.67 0.98
N GLN A 98 -18.46 35.99 0.82
CA GLN A 98 -18.23 36.95 1.90
C GLN A 98 -19.22 38.11 1.81
N ALA A 99 -20.51 37.80 1.72
CA ALA A 99 -21.55 38.80 1.75
C ALA A 99 -21.70 39.37 3.19
N SER A 100 -21.59 40.67 3.33
CA SER A 100 -21.69 41.34 4.63
C SER A 100 -23.14 41.55 5.13
N ALA A 101 -24.13 41.20 4.30
CA ALA A 101 -25.57 41.22 4.64
C ALA A 101 -26.35 40.34 3.63
N PRO A 102 -27.40 39.59 4.09
CA PRO A 102 -27.69 39.30 5.51
C PRO A 102 -26.66 38.29 6.08
N VAL A 103 -26.32 38.42 7.37
CA VAL A 103 -25.39 37.54 8.09
C VAL A 103 -26.12 36.98 9.33
N HIS A 104 -26.01 35.66 9.58
CA HIS A 104 -26.59 35.03 10.76
C HIS A 104 -25.66 35.20 11.97
N SER A 105 -24.39 34.85 11.82
CA SER A 105 -23.39 35.03 12.85
C SER A 105 -22.06 35.51 12.25
N GLY A 106 -21.16 36.06 13.07
CA GLY A 106 -19.84 36.51 12.55
C GLY A 106 -19.91 37.75 11.69
N ARG A 107 -19.24 37.74 10.54
CA ARG A 107 -19.07 38.93 9.67
C ARG A 107 -19.53 38.72 8.23
N ALA A 108 -19.75 37.48 7.82
CA ALA A 108 -20.04 37.14 6.42
C ALA A 108 -20.94 35.91 6.31
N SER A 109 -21.73 35.88 5.25
CA SER A 109 -22.51 34.70 4.83
C SER A 109 -22.25 34.40 3.34
N VAL A 110 -22.72 33.25 2.87
CA VAL A 110 -22.79 32.94 1.44
C VAL A 110 -24.13 33.39 0.87
N THR A 111 -24.09 34.26 -0.14
CA THR A 111 -25.32 34.65 -0.87
C THR A 111 -25.32 34.06 -2.27
N MET A 112 -26.49 33.65 -2.75
CA MET A 112 -26.70 33.08 -4.08
C MET A 112 -28.01 33.60 -4.66
N ALA A 113 -28.01 33.92 -5.98
CA ALA A 113 -29.20 34.19 -6.77
C ALA A 113 -29.50 33.00 -7.70
N PRO A 114 -30.25 31.98 -7.23
CA PRO A 114 -30.34 30.69 -7.88
C PRO A 114 -31.30 30.73 -9.10
N HIS A 115 -30.85 30.11 -10.21
CA HIS A 115 -31.69 29.87 -11.40
C HIS A 115 -31.17 28.62 -12.14
N ASP A 116 -31.98 28.03 -13.00
CA ASP A 116 -31.59 27.01 -13.98
C ASP A 116 -30.77 25.84 -13.41
N ASN A 117 -31.19 25.29 -12.27
CA ASN A 117 -30.45 24.22 -11.56
C ASN A 117 -29.05 24.61 -11.09
N GLN A 118 -28.73 25.90 -11.04
CA GLN A 118 -27.47 26.37 -10.47
C GLN A 118 -27.40 26.07 -8.98
N GLY A 119 -26.16 25.99 -8.46
CA GLY A 119 -25.96 25.66 -7.06
C GLY A 119 -24.60 26.06 -6.51
N LEU A 120 -24.55 26.09 -5.20
CA LEU A 120 -23.31 26.11 -4.42
C LEU A 120 -22.80 24.68 -4.28
N TYR A 121 -21.51 24.49 -4.39
CA TYR A 121 -20.86 23.25 -4.08
C TYR A 121 -19.56 23.51 -3.32
N PHE A 122 -19.59 23.19 -2.04
CA PHE A 122 -18.41 23.21 -1.19
C PHE A 122 -17.75 21.84 -1.27
N HIS A 123 -16.62 21.80 -1.95
CA HIS A 123 -15.85 20.60 -2.19
C HIS A 123 -14.81 20.42 -1.09
N HIS A 124 -14.59 19.18 -0.70
CA HIS A 124 -13.50 18.72 0.16
C HIS A 124 -12.90 17.45 -0.45
N ASP A 125 -11.60 17.25 -0.34
CA ASP A 125 -11.02 15.94 -0.59
C ASP A 125 -11.69 14.93 0.34
N ALA A 126 -11.67 13.65 -0.01
CA ALA A 126 -12.42 12.60 0.66
C ALA A 126 -12.54 12.78 2.20
N LEU A 127 -13.76 13.04 2.67
CA LEU A 127 -14.10 13.32 4.06
C LEU A 127 -15.00 12.25 4.64
N SER A 128 -14.63 11.66 5.80
CA SER A 128 -15.50 10.71 6.50
C SER A 128 -16.60 11.41 7.27
N THR A 129 -17.83 10.94 7.10
CA THR A 129 -18.96 11.33 7.94
C THR A 129 -19.11 10.47 9.20
N ALA A 130 -18.18 9.52 9.46
CA ALA A 130 -18.21 8.68 10.65
C ALA A 130 -18.13 9.55 11.93
N GLY A 131 -19.02 9.30 12.88
CA GLY A 131 -19.12 10.07 14.12
C GLY A 131 -19.97 11.33 14.04
N TYR A 132 -20.44 11.73 12.84
CA TYR A 132 -21.37 12.82 12.63
C TYR A 132 -22.79 12.28 12.39
N GLY A 133 -23.79 13.03 12.92
CA GLY A 133 -25.20 12.62 12.88
C GLY A 133 -26.09 13.54 12.03
N ALA A 134 -25.71 14.80 11.84
CA ALA A 134 -26.55 15.78 11.16
C ALA A 134 -25.73 16.83 10.40
N LEU A 135 -26.33 17.40 9.35
CA LEU A 135 -25.90 18.64 8.69
C LEU A 135 -26.71 19.80 9.28
N GLU A 136 -26.04 20.81 9.78
CA GLU A 136 -26.60 22.06 10.30
C GLU A 136 -26.25 23.22 9.40
N PHE A 137 -27.17 24.14 9.20
CA PHE A 137 -26.94 25.44 8.58
C PHE A 137 -28.08 26.40 8.86
N TYR A 138 -27.87 27.70 8.59
CA TYR A 138 -28.89 28.71 8.65
C TYR A 138 -29.22 29.18 7.22
N LEU A 139 -30.53 29.34 6.96
CA LEU A 139 -31.06 29.74 5.65
C LEU A 139 -31.86 31.01 5.77
N HIS A 140 -31.59 32.01 4.92
CA HIS A 140 -32.34 33.25 4.79
C HIS A 140 -32.87 33.40 3.36
N GLY A 141 -34.12 33.81 3.22
CA GLY A 141 -34.79 33.97 1.92
C GLY A 141 -35.63 32.77 1.49
N ALA A 142 -36.51 32.97 0.55
CA ALA A 142 -37.58 32.02 0.17
C ALA A 142 -37.35 31.36 -1.22
N ALA A 143 -36.16 30.87 -1.51
CA ALA A 143 -35.93 30.13 -2.73
C ALA A 143 -36.22 28.63 -2.56
N ALA A 144 -36.65 27.99 -3.67
CA ALA A 144 -36.79 26.55 -3.72
C ALA A 144 -35.40 25.90 -3.94
N LEU A 145 -34.79 25.41 -2.87
CA LEU A 145 -33.50 24.76 -2.90
C LEU A 145 -33.61 23.28 -2.50
N THR A 146 -32.69 22.50 -2.98
CA THR A 146 -32.36 21.15 -2.48
C THR A 146 -30.96 21.14 -1.91
N VAL A 147 -30.76 20.41 -0.83
CA VAL A 147 -29.42 20.11 -0.29
C VAL A 147 -29.12 18.64 -0.44
N CYS A 148 -27.87 18.30 -0.76
CA CYS A 148 -27.37 16.92 -0.82
C CYS A 148 -25.89 16.87 -0.50
N LEU A 149 -25.42 15.68 -0.18
CA LEU A 149 -24.00 15.35 -0.07
C LEU A 149 -23.52 14.72 -1.37
N VAL A 150 -22.24 14.85 -1.66
CA VAL A 150 -21.59 14.26 -2.84
C VAL A 150 -20.62 13.20 -2.36
N ASP A 151 -20.70 11.98 -2.92
CA ASP A 151 -19.81 10.87 -2.51
C ASP A 151 -18.45 10.91 -3.21
N SER A 152 -17.60 9.94 -2.89
CA SER A 152 -16.26 9.79 -3.49
C SER A 152 -16.27 9.57 -5.00
N ASP A 153 -17.36 9.01 -5.54
CA ASP A 153 -17.56 8.79 -6.97
C ASP A 153 -18.16 10.03 -7.69
N LYS A 154 -18.20 11.17 -6.98
CA LYS A 154 -18.79 12.43 -7.42
C LYS A 154 -20.28 12.33 -7.78
N GLN A 155 -20.98 11.37 -7.17
CA GLN A 155 -22.41 11.21 -7.33
C GLN A 155 -23.15 11.95 -6.21
N PHE A 156 -24.22 12.64 -6.59
CA PHE A 156 -25.12 13.30 -5.64
C PHE A 156 -25.91 12.25 -4.88
N LYS A 157 -25.79 12.22 -3.56
CA LYS A 157 -26.60 11.40 -2.65
C LYS A 157 -28.07 11.85 -2.63
N ALA A 158 -28.86 11.36 -1.70
CA ALA A 158 -30.26 11.73 -1.57
C ALA A 158 -30.43 13.26 -1.48
N ARG A 159 -31.23 13.82 -2.39
CA ARG A 159 -31.57 15.25 -2.41
C ARG A 159 -32.72 15.53 -1.46
N TYR A 160 -32.54 16.51 -0.61
CA TYR A 160 -33.55 16.91 0.36
C TYR A 160 -34.05 18.33 0.07
N SER A 161 -35.38 18.50 -0.15
CA SER A 161 -35.95 19.79 -0.46
C SER A 161 -36.03 20.69 0.78
N LEU A 162 -35.56 21.92 0.64
CA LEU A 162 -35.56 22.94 1.70
C LEU A 162 -36.82 23.83 1.70
N ARG A 163 -37.79 23.60 0.81
CA ARG A 163 -38.99 24.42 0.68
C ARG A 163 -39.77 24.60 2.01
N ARG A 164 -39.82 23.57 2.84
CA ARG A 164 -40.52 23.62 4.14
C ARG A 164 -39.81 24.47 5.19
N PHE A 165 -38.54 24.82 4.96
CA PHE A 165 -37.77 25.69 5.88
C PHE A 165 -37.67 27.11 5.37
N ALA A 166 -38.23 27.41 4.18
CA ALA A 166 -38.17 28.75 3.62
C ALA A 166 -38.75 29.76 4.63
N PRO A 167 -37.95 30.68 5.18
CA PRO A 167 -38.40 31.64 6.17
C PRO A 167 -39.31 32.69 5.55
N HIS A 168 -40.20 33.24 6.35
CA HIS A 168 -41.03 34.38 5.95
C HIS A 168 -40.37 35.70 6.41
N GLY A 169 -40.16 36.61 5.48
CA GLY A 169 -39.55 37.91 5.77
C GLY A 169 -38.01 37.82 5.95
N GLU A 170 -37.47 38.65 6.85
CA GLU A 170 -36.04 38.78 7.10
C GLU A 170 -35.50 37.83 8.17
N ALA A 171 -36.24 36.81 8.54
CA ALA A 171 -35.82 35.83 9.55
C ALA A 171 -34.85 34.79 8.95
N TRP A 172 -33.98 34.26 9.81
CA TRP A 172 -33.16 33.08 9.50
C TRP A 172 -33.89 31.82 9.96
N ALA A 173 -33.92 30.81 9.09
CA ALA A 173 -34.35 29.46 9.46
C ALA A 173 -33.18 28.63 9.94
N HIS A 174 -33.23 28.12 11.14
CA HIS A 174 -32.28 27.12 11.62
C HIS A 174 -32.64 25.75 11.06
N VAL A 175 -31.77 25.13 10.30
CA VAL A 175 -31.98 23.84 9.67
C VAL A 175 -31.00 22.80 10.19
N VAL A 176 -31.52 21.70 10.72
CA VAL A 176 -30.75 20.55 11.14
C VAL A 176 -31.31 19.29 10.45
N LEU A 177 -30.53 18.67 9.59
CA LEU A 177 -30.93 17.49 8.82
C LEU A 177 -30.11 16.28 9.25
N PRO A 178 -30.76 15.22 9.81
CA PRO A 178 -30.08 13.95 10.02
C PRO A 178 -29.40 13.45 8.72
N LEU A 179 -28.15 13.02 8.81
CA LEU A 179 -27.38 12.55 7.65
C LEU A 179 -28.08 11.37 6.96
N SER A 180 -28.87 10.58 7.67
CA SER A 180 -29.69 9.51 7.10
C SER A 180 -30.72 10.00 6.08
N LEU A 181 -31.24 11.23 6.22
CA LEU A 181 -32.14 11.86 5.23
C LEU A 181 -31.39 12.28 3.96
N LEU A 182 -30.08 12.48 4.07
CA LEU A 182 -29.18 12.79 2.96
C LEU A 182 -28.52 11.52 2.35
N GLY A 183 -29.00 10.34 2.73
CA GLY A 183 -28.57 9.06 2.17
C GLY A 183 -27.28 8.50 2.76
N ILE A 184 -26.84 9.00 3.93
CA ILE A 184 -25.65 8.47 4.62
C ILE A 184 -26.07 7.38 5.61
N ALA A 185 -25.41 6.23 5.52
CA ALA A 185 -25.66 5.12 6.44
C ALA A 185 -25.15 5.44 7.86
N ARG A 186 -25.79 4.82 8.86
CA ARG A 186 -25.32 4.92 10.24
C ARG A 186 -23.96 4.27 10.38
N GLY A 187 -22.95 5.01 10.74
CA GLY A 187 -21.55 4.58 10.76
C GLY A 187 -20.67 5.41 9.83
N GLY A 188 -21.29 6.22 9.01
CA GLY A 188 -20.63 7.16 8.11
C GLY A 188 -20.27 6.57 6.75
N GLU A 189 -20.04 7.46 5.83
CA GLU A 189 -19.54 7.20 4.47
C GLU A 189 -18.55 8.28 4.11
N THR A 190 -17.76 8.06 3.09
CA THR A 190 -16.86 9.09 2.54
C THR A 190 -17.65 10.00 1.61
N ILE A 191 -17.54 11.32 1.83
CA ILE A 191 -18.12 12.34 0.96
C ILE A 191 -17.02 13.26 0.42
N THR A 192 -17.31 13.94 -0.69
CA THR A 192 -16.44 14.96 -1.30
C THR A 192 -17.08 16.33 -1.29
N GLY A 193 -18.22 16.51 -0.68
CA GLY A 193 -18.77 17.84 -0.52
C GLY A 193 -20.23 17.94 -0.12
N VAL A 194 -20.65 19.20 0.04
CA VAL A 194 -22.02 19.61 0.35
C VAL A 194 -22.50 20.53 -0.78
N SER A 195 -23.67 20.24 -1.33
CA SER A 195 -24.24 21.03 -2.43
C SER A 195 -25.63 21.55 -2.07
N PHE A 196 -25.87 22.85 -2.39
CA PHE A 196 -27.18 23.50 -2.33
C PHE A 196 -27.56 23.90 -3.75
N GLN A 197 -28.61 23.34 -4.31
CA GLN A 197 -28.97 23.52 -5.72
C GLN A 197 -30.38 24.05 -5.87
N ALA A 198 -30.57 24.94 -6.82
CA ALA A 198 -31.89 25.43 -7.19
C ALA A 198 -32.81 24.30 -7.70
N ASP A 199 -34.05 24.28 -7.24
CA ASP A 199 -35.07 23.32 -7.66
C ASP A 199 -35.95 23.95 -8.74
N GLY A 200 -35.57 23.78 -10.00
CA GLY A 200 -36.29 24.28 -11.18
C GLY A 200 -35.52 25.29 -12.04
N ALA A 201 -36.11 25.60 -13.20
CA ALA A 201 -35.46 26.37 -14.27
C ALA A 201 -35.81 27.89 -14.27
N ARG A 202 -36.41 28.40 -13.21
CA ARG A 202 -36.75 29.81 -13.13
C ARG A 202 -35.82 30.53 -12.16
N GLN A 203 -35.53 31.81 -12.49
CA GLN A 203 -34.85 32.69 -11.54
C GLN A 203 -35.65 32.78 -10.24
N GLN A 204 -34.99 32.64 -9.11
CA GLN A 204 -35.57 32.63 -7.79
C GLN A 204 -35.03 33.83 -7.00
N PRO A 205 -35.70 34.24 -5.90
CA PRO A 205 -35.17 35.26 -4.99
C PRO A 205 -33.76 34.87 -4.49
N ALA A 206 -32.96 35.89 -4.23
CA ALA A 206 -31.67 35.66 -3.62
C ALA A 206 -31.84 35.05 -2.22
N VAL A 207 -30.92 34.14 -1.84
CA VAL A 207 -30.85 33.53 -0.55
C VAL A 207 -29.48 33.74 0.05
N ALA A 208 -29.41 33.66 1.40
CA ALA A 208 -28.15 33.54 2.12
C ALA A 208 -28.14 32.24 2.92
N ILE A 209 -26.95 31.62 3.01
CA ILE A 209 -26.70 30.43 3.81
C ILE A 209 -25.49 30.71 4.69
N ASP A 210 -25.57 30.31 5.94
CA ASP A 210 -24.53 30.61 6.92
C ASP A 210 -24.34 29.46 7.92
N ASP A 211 -23.20 29.43 8.63
CA ASP A 211 -22.91 28.49 9.70
C ASP A 211 -23.12 27.03 9.30
N ILE A 212 -22.57 26.62 8.17
CA ILE A 212 -22.72 25.25 7.64
C ILE A 212 -21.74 24.33 8.36
N ARG A 213 -22.25 23.27 9.01
CA ARG A 213 -21.40 22.32 9.76
C ARG A 213 -22.01 20.92 9.85
N LEU A 214 -21.14 19.91 9.98
CA LEU A 214 -21.55 18.58 10.40
C LEU A 214 -21.52 18.50 11.93
N LEU A 215 -22.63 18.10 12.53
CA LEU A 215 -22.76 17.97 13.98
C LEU A 215 -22.41 16.56 14.44
N PRO A 216 -21.71 16.40 15.59
CA PRO A 216 -21.49 15.10 16.21
C PRO A 216 -22.77 14.29 16.41
N ASP A 217 -22.71 12.97 16.19
CA ASP A 217 -23.84 12.08 16.52
C ASP A 217 -23.90 11.83 18.03
N LEU A 218 -24.76 12.55 18.72
CA LEU A 218 -24.94 12.45 20.16
C LEU A 218 -25.52 11.09 20.61
N ALA A 219 -26.02 10.25 19.70
CA ALA A 219 -26.45 8.88 19.99
C ALA A 219 -25.27 7.90 20.06
N LEU A 220 -24.06 8.32 19.64
CA LEU A 220 -22.83 7.54 19.77
C LEU A 220 -22.09 7.89 21.06
N PRO A 221 -21.33 6.94 21.63
CA PRO A 221 -20.49 7.25 22.78
C PRO A 221 -19.43 8.29 22.40
N PRO A 222 -18.99 9.15 23.35
CA PRO A 222 -17.89 10.06 23.10
C PRO A 222 -16.64 9.28 22.74
N ALA A 223 -15.75 9.86 21.94
CA ALA A 223 -14.45 9.27 21.62
C ALA A 223 -13.70 8.95 22.93
N ALA A 224 -13.22 7.72 23.04
CA ALA A 224 -12.52 7.29 24.25
C ALA A 224 -11.16 8.00 24.33
N THR A 225 -10.96 8.81 25.36
CA THR A 225 -9.67 9.45 25.65
C THR A 225 -8.63 8.46 26.16
N GLN A 226 -9.07 7.31 26.64
CA GLN A 226 -8.25 6.23 27.14
C GLN A 226 -8.91 4.88 26.85
N ILE A 227 -8.13 3.93 26.30
CA ILE A 227 -8.56 2.57 26.03
C ILE A 227 -7.71 1.59 26.85
N THR A 228 -8.29 0.46 27.26
CA THR A 228 -7.54 -0.62 27.92
C THR A 228 -7.43 -1.80 26.96
N VAL A 229 -6.19 -2.22 26.66
CA VAL A 229 -5.89 -3.31 25.74
C VAL A 229 -4.91 -4.28 26.39
N PRO A 230 -5.38 -5.41 26.93
CA PRO A 230 -4.50 -6.45 27.44
C PRO A 230 -3.60 -7.04 26.35
N VAL A 231 -2.33 -7.26 26.71
CA VAL A 231 -1.33 -7.93 25.86
C VAL A 231 -0.70 -9.07 26.67
N SER A 232 -0.55 -10.24 26.04
CA SER A 232 0.20 -11.36 26.60
C SER A 232 1.38 -11.72 25.71
N VAL A 233 2.50 -12.08 26.31
CA VAL A 233 3.69 -12.56 25.61
C VAL A 233 4.09 -13.90 26.22
N ASP A 234 4.24 -14.91 25.37
CA ASP A 234 4.75 -16.22 25.73
C ASP A 234 6.11 -16.47 25.06
N ALA A 235 7.15 -16.43 25.86
CA ALA A 235 8.53 -16.50 25.36
C ALA A 235 8.93 -17.90 24.83
N GLN A 236 8.09 -18.93 24.96
CA GLN A 236 8.36 -20.27 24.46
C GLN A 236 7.38 -20.75 23.38
N ALA A 237 6.41 -19.91 23.01
CA ALA A 237 5.44 -20.27 21.97
C ALA A 237 5.77 -19.59 20.64
N ASP A 238 5.44 -20.23 19.52
CA ASP A 238 5.65 -19.77 18.14
C ASP A 238 7.10 -19.37 17.81
N ILE A 239 8.05 -20.10 18.40
CA ILE A 239 9.48 -19.80 18.30
C ILE A 239 10.03 -20.07 16.90
N HIS A 240 10.62 -19.05 16.29
CA HIS A 240 11.36 -19.15 15.03
C HIS A 240 12.34 -17.97 14.85
N PRO A 241 13.40 -18.13 14.04
CA PRO A 241 14.32 -17.03 13.75
C PRO A 241 13.64 -15.88 12.98
N ILE A 242 14.03 -14.64 13.33
CA ILE A 242 13.71 -13.46 12.53
C ILE A 242 14.89 -13.20 11.60
N SER A 243 14.64 -13.24 10.28
CA SER A 243 15.67 -12.95 9.29
C SER A 243 16.07 -11.46 9.37
N PRO A 244 17.38 -11.13 9.47
CA PRO A 244 17.81 -9.74 9.41
C PRO A 244 17.52 -9.09 8.04
N LEU A 245 17.28 -9.88 6.98
CA LEU A 245 17.01 -9.39 5.65
C LEU A 245 15.59 -8.82 5.48
N ILE A 246 14.68 -8.98 6.47
CA ILE A 246 13.38 -8.28 6.43
C ILE A 246 13.52 -6.77 6.67
N TYR A 247 14.66 -6.33 7.16
CA TYR A 247 14.98 -4.93 7.40
C TYR A 247 15.82 -4.38 6.26
N GLY A 248 15.29 -4.41 5.04
CA GLY A 248 15.94 -3.91 3.85
C GLY A 248 15.29 -2.65 3.30
N MET A 249 16.02 -1.97 2.42
CA MET A 249 15.55 -0.82 1.64
C MET A 249 16.11 -0.90 0.23
N ALA A 250 15.49 -0.17 -0.71
CA ALA A 250 16.05 0.04 -2.04
C ALA A 250 16.87 1.32 -2.07
N PHE A 251 18.09 1.25 -2.63
CA PHE A 251 19.01 2.39 -2.79
C PHE A 251 19.39 3.12 -1.50
N ALA A 252 19.33 2.46 -0.36
CA ALA A 252 19.66 3.10 0.91
C ALA A 252 21.08 3.68 0.87
N PRO A 253 21.26 4.97 1.22
CA PRO A 253 22.61 5.56 1.31
C PRO A 253 23.40 4.98 2.47
N GLN A 254 24.74 5.13 2.43
CA GLN A 254 25.67 4.59 3.44
C GLN A 254 25.24 4.91 4.88
N SER A 255 24.76 6.12 5.12
CA SER A 255 24.30 6.55 6.45
C SER A 255 23.08 5.78 6.96
N TYR A 256 22.18 5.31 6.06
CA TYR A 256 21.04 4.48 6.44
C TYR A 256 21.49 3.06 6.74
N LEU A 257 22.39 2.50 5.91
CA LEU A 257 22.91 1.15 6.13
C LEU A 257 23.52 1.02 7.53
N THR A 258 24.34 2.01 7.93
CA THR A 258 25.02 2.01 9.23
C THR A 258 24.11 2.43 10.38
N ASN A 259 23.32 3.50 10.23
CA ASN A 259 22.51 4.02 11.33
C ASN A 259 21.30 3.13 11.67
N LEU A 260 20.76 2.40 10.68
CA LEU A 260 19.61 1.52 10.84
C LEU A 260 20.00 0.03 10.90
N HIS A 261 21.28 -0.30 10.76
CA HIS A 261 21.77 -1.68 10.68
C HIS A 261 20.94 -2.52 9.70
N LEU A 262 20.78 -2.03 8.46
CA LEU A 262 19.99 -2.69 7.44
C LEU A 262 20.61 -4.04 7.06
N GLY A 263 19.78 -5.07 6.91
CA GLY A 263 20.23 -6.41 6.55
C GLY A 263 20.48 -6.59 5.05
N VAL A 264 19.76 -5.85 4.21
CA VAL A 264 19.88 -5.92 2.74
C VAL A 264 19.59 -4.56 2.13
N ASN A 265 20.29 -4.26 1.03
CA ASN A 265 20.06 -3.11 0.17
C ASN A 265 19.78 -3.60 -1.26
N ARG A 266 18.73 -3.11 -1.89
CA ARG A 266 18.29 -3.53 -3.21
C ARG A 266 18.71 -2.51 -4.27
N TRP A 267 19.34 -3.02 -5.33
CA TRP A 267 19.56 -2.36 -6.59
C TRP A 267 18.49 -2.83 -7.57
N GLY A 268 17.40 -2.08 -7.75
CA GLY A 268 16.24 -2.55 -8.49
C GLY A 268 15.37 -1.41 -9.04
N GLY A 269 14.12 -1.71 -9.40
CA GLY A 269 13.18 -0.78 -10.02
C GLY A 269 13.32 -0.70 -11.54
N ASN A 270 12.39 0.00 -12.20
CA ASN A 270 12.27 0.06 -13.67
C ASN A 270 13.55 0.46 -14.40
N ASP A 271 14.32 1.39 -13.87
CA ASP A 271 15.55 1.86 -14.51
C ASP A 271 16.70 0.83 -14.43
N LYS A 272 16.64 -0.11 -13.48
CA LYS A 272 17.65 -1.15 -13.35
C LYS A 272 17.39 -2.35 -14.27
N SER A 273 16.18 -2.54 -14.77
CA SER A 273 15.86 -3.40 -15.91
C SER A 273 16.61 -3.00 -17.20
N ARG A 274 17.11 -1.78 -17.23
CA ARG A 274 17.78 -1.15 -18.37
C ARG A 274 19.23 -0.72 -18.07
N TYR A 275 19.82 -1.22 -16.97
CA TYR A 275 21.19 -0.89 -16.58
C TYR A 275 22.22 -1.53 -17.52
N ASN A 276 23.10 -0.71 -18.08
CA ASN A 276 24.21 -1.16 -18.92
C ASN A 276 25.51 -1.20 -18.11
N TRP A 277 25.87 -2.39 -17.64
CA TRP A 277 27.04 -2.57 -16.81
C TRP A 277 28.35 -2.30 -17.57
N VAL A 278 28.38 -2.47 -18.93
CA VAL A 278 29.57 -2.18 -19.75
C VAL A 278 29.84 -0.67 -19.82
N GLN A 279 28.77 0.15 -19.87
CA GLN A 279 28.87 1.62 -19.73
C GLN A 279 29.17 2.05 -18.28
N GLY A 280 28.91 1.20 -17.32
CA GLY A 280 29.20 1.39 -15.91
C GLY A 280 28.22 2.29 -15.15
N ASN A 281 27.86 3.46 -15.66
CA ASN A 281 26.92 4.39 -15.02
C ASN A 281 25.80 4.84 -15.97
N ALA A 282 25.22 3.92 -16.72
CA ALA A 282 24.13 4.21 -17.65
C ALA A 282 22.92 3.31 -17.40
N CYS A 283 21.73 3.87 -17.41
CA CYS A 283 20.45 3.18 -17.40
C CYS A 283 19.41 3.97 -18.22
N ASN A 284 18.27 3.33 -18.49
CA ASN A 284 17.12 4.01 -19.07
C ASN A 284 16.01 4.10 -18.02
N ALA A 285 15.45 5.27 -17.86
CA ALA A 285 14.45 5.56 -16.81
C ALA A 285 13.06 4.97 -17.08
N ALA A 286 12.89 4.19 -18.12
CA ALA A 286 11.60 3.62 -18.52
C ALA A 286 10.51 4.70 -18.62
N ARG A 287 9.24 4.32 -18.45
CA ARG A 287 8.10 5.23 -18.45
C ARG A 287 8.21 6.33 -17.40
N ASP A 288 8.89 6.08 -16.30
CA ASP A 288 8.98 6.99 -15.15
C ASP A 288 9.57 8.36 -15.51
N TRP A 289 10.43 8.42 -16.53
CA TRP A 289 11.01 9.66 -17.06
C TRP A 289 11.06 9.68 -18.58
N GLY A 290 9.96 9.35 -19.27
CA GLY A 290 9.83 9.43 -20.72
C GLY A 290 10.85 8.60 -21.49
N TRP A 291 11.19 7.42 -20.99
CA TRP A 291 12.17 6.46 -21.58
C TRP A 291 13.54 7.07 -21.90
N ARG A 292 13.95 8.08 -21.15
CA ARG A 292 15.27 8.71 -21.30
C ARG A 292 16.39 7.84 -20.74
N ASN A 293 17.52 7.87 -21.43
CA ASN A 293 18.76 7.39 -20.84
C ASN A 293 19.24 8.39 -19.78
N ARG A 294 19.93 7.90 -18.76
CA ARG A 294 20.46 8.72 -17.68
C ARG A 294 21.58 7.99 -16.95
N LYS A 295 22.31 8.71 -16.11
CA LYS A 295 23.20 8.08 -15.13
C LYS A 295 22.42 7.15 -14.21
N ALA A 296 22.96 5.97 -13.91
CA ALA A 296 22.36 5.02 -12.97
C ALA A 296 22.44 5.51 -11.51
N VAL A 297 23.43 6.35 -11.21
CA VAL A 297 23.56 7.13 -9.96
C VAL A 297 23.99 8.56 -10.31
N ASP A 298 23.43 9.55 -9.62
CA ASP A 298 23.64 10.98 -9.88
C ASP A 298 25.03 11.51 -9.48
N THR A 299 26.03 10.66 -9.43
CA THR A 299 27.40 11.01 -9.10
C THR A 299 28.29 10.76 -10.31
N ASP A 300 29.27 11.61 -10.53
CA ASP A 300 30.30 11.35 -11.52
C ASP A 300 31.16 10.16 -11.07
N LEU A 301 31.16 9.15 -11.90
CA LEU A 301 31.92 7.92 -11.69
C LEU A 301 32.90 7.75 -12.86
N PRO A 302 34.02 7.03 -12.64
CA PRO A 302 34.90 6.65 -13.75
C PRO A 302 34.13 5.92 -14.84
N ALA A 303 34.45 6.19 -16.10
CA ALA A 303 33.95 5.45 -17.25
C ALA A 303 34.58 4.05 -17.28
N ALA A 304 34.09 3.18 -16.42
CA ALA A 304 34.57 1.79 -16.27
C ALA A 304 33.38 0.85 -16.12
N PRO A 305 33.49 -0.40 -16.60
CA PRO A 305 32.45 -1.40 -16.46
C PRO A 305 31.98 -1.51 -15.00
N SER A 306 30.66 -1.63 -14.82
CA SER A 306 30.00 -1.83 -13.54
C SER A 306 30.21 -0.74 -12.46
N SER A 307 30.79 0.42 -12.80
CA SER A 307 31.24 1.41 -11.81
C SER A 307 30.17 1.83 -10.80
N ALA A 308 28.91 1.97 -11.23
CA ALA A 308 27.78 2.31 -10.35
C ALA A 308 27.38 1.15 -9.44
N ALA A 309 27.25 -0.05 -10.00
CA ALA A 309 26.90 -1.24 -9.23
C ALA A 309 28.04 -1.68 -8.30
N ASP A 310 29.29 -1.57 -8.76
CA ASP A 310 30.47 -1.86 -7.93
C ASP A 310 30.53 -0.96 -6.69
N ARG A 311 30.26 0.34 -6.88
CA ARG A 311 30.17 1.27 -5.75
C ARG A 311 29.05 0.87 -4.79
N PHE A 312 27.88 0.53 -5.30
CA PHE A 312 26.73 0.07 -4.50
C PHE A 312 27.09 -1.18 -3.69
N VAL A 313 27.69 -2.19 -4.31
CA VAL A 313 28.11 -3.43 -3.63
C VAL A 313 29.17 -3.15 -2.56
N ALA A 314 30.19 -2.34 -2.88
CA ALA A 314 31.23 -1.97 -1.91
C ALA A 314 30.64 -1.26 -0.67
N GLN A 315 29.75 -0.29 -0.85
CA GLN A 315 29.07 0.42 0.25
C GLN A 315 28.27 -0.52 1.15
N ASN A 316 27.61 -1.52 0.56
CA ASN A 316 26.86 -2.52 1.32
C ASN A 316 27.80 -3.43 2.12
N GLN A 317 28.90 -3.91 1.50
CA GLN A 317 29.89 -4.73 2.20
C GLN A 317 30.52 -3.98 3.38
N ASP A 318 30.90 -2.71 3.19
CA ASP A 318 31.45 -1.84 4.24
C ASP A 318 30.49 -1.68 5.42
N ALA A 319 29.18 -1.71 5.16
CA ALA A 319 28.14 -1.62 6.20
C ALA A 319 27.68 -2.98 6.74
N GLY A 320 28.17 -4.09 6.22
CA GLY A 320 27.73 -5.45 6.58
C GLY A 320 26.32 -5.82 6.08
N ALA A 321 25.79 -5.09 5.09
CA ALA A 321 24.51 -5.36 4.45
C ALA A 321 24.67 -6.25 3.21
N ALA A 322 23.73 -7.16 2.97
CA ALA A 322 23.68 -7.92 1.72
C ALA A 322 23.27 -7.03 0.54
N SER A 323 23.81 -7.31 -0.63
CA SER A 323 23.36 -6.70 -1.89
C SER A 323 22.36 -7.62 -2.58
N LEU A 324 21.17 -7.09 -2.91
CA LEU A 324 20.23 -7.68 -3.85
C LEU A 324 20.36 -6.93 -5.19
N VAL A 325 20.90 -7.59 -6.21
CA VAL A 325 21.20 -6.95 -7.49
C VAL A 325 20.22 -7.44 -8.56
N THR A 326 19.51 -6.51 -9.19
CA THR A 326 18.64 -6.80 -10.33
C THR A 326 19.48 -7.07 -11.58
N ILE A 327 19.26 -8.19 -12.20
CA ILE A 327 19.83 -8.57 -13.51
C ILE A 327 18.84 -8.17 -14.60
N PRO A 328 19.21 -7.32 -15.55
CA PRO A 328 18.38 -6.98 -16.72
C PRO A 328 18.06 -8.19 -17.57
N THR A 329 16.82 -8.67 -17.57
CA THR A 329 16.36 -9.79 -18.38
C THR A 329 15.44 -9.39 -19.53
N LEU A 330 15.08 -8.10 -19.59
CA LEU A 330 14.21 -7.48 -20.58
C LEU A 330 14.71 -7.63 -22.04
N GLY A 331 16.00 -7.94 -22.24
CA GLY A 331 16.60 -8.07 -23.57
C GLY A 331 17.19 -6.79 -24.15
N TRP A 332 17.05 -5.66 -23.49
CA TRP A 332 17.56 -4.34 -23.91
C TRP A 332 18.05 -3.55 -22.72
N VAL A 333 19.21 -2.90 -22.82
CA VAL A 333 19.78 -1.98 -21.84
C VAL A 333 20.12 -0.64 -22.48
N ALA A 334 20.33 0.39 -21.68
CA ALA A 334 20.67 1.72 -22.18
C ALA A 334 21.94 1.68 -23.05
N ARG A 335 21.97 2.44 -24.14
CA ARG A 335 23.15 2.59 -24.98
C ARG A 335 24.23 3.43 -24.31
N ASP A 336 23.79 4.48 -23.60
CA ASP A 336 24.61 5.53 -22.99
C ASP A 336 23.86 6.18 -21.83
N ASP A 337 24.37 7.25 -21.27
CA ASP A 337 23.72 8.06 -20.25
C ASP A 337 23.16 9.41 -20.78
N ASP A 338 23.01 9.55 -22.10
CA ASP A 338 22.51 10.78 -22.74
C ASP A 338 21.03 11.01 -22.44
N ASN A 339 20.75 12.01 -21.60
CA ASN A 339 19.39 12.38 -21.17
C ASN A 339 18.63 13.28 -22.17
N SER A 340 19.21 13.58 -23.32
CA SER A 340 18.62 14.51 -24.29
C SER A 340 17.43 13.91 -25.08
N HIS A 341 17.37 12.57 -25.19
CA HIS A 341 16.38 11.87 -25.97
C HIS A 341 15.27 11.27 -25.10
N ALA A 342 14.02 11.72 -25.32
CA ALA A 342 12.82 11.18 -24.69
C ALA A 342 11.93 10.53 -25.74
N SER A 343 11.41 9.35 -25.46
CA SER A 343 10.33 8.74 -26.25
C SER A 343 9.00 9.16 -25.68
N GLN A 344 8.57 10.39 -25.95
CA GLN A 344 7.19 10.83 -25.65
C GLN A 344 6.23 10.19 -26.67
N ASN A 345 4.95 10.08 -26.29
CA ASN A 345 3.91 9.49 -27.13
C ASN A 345 4.12 8.01 -27.48
N VAL A 346 4.79 7.27 -26.65
CA VAL A 346 4.85 5.80 -26.75
C VAL A 346 3.47 5.22 -26.43
N PRO A 347 2.81 4.50 -27.34
CA PRO A 347 1.52 3.88 -27.06
C PRO A 347 1.64 2.78 -26.01
N ASN A 348 0.62 2.62 -25.14
CA ASN A 348 0.62 1.61 -24.09
C ASN A 348 0.71 0.15 -24.57
N ASN A 349 0.38 -0.12 -25.84
CA ASN A 349 0.36 -1.49 -26.41
C ASN A 349 1.29 -1.65 -27.60
N GLY A 350 2.24 -0.72 -27.80
CA GLY A 350 2.97 -0.63 -29.05
C GLY A 350 2.11 -0.10 -30.20
N GLY A 351 2.68 0.09 -31.35
CA GLY A 351 2.01 0.60 -32.54
C GLY A 351 2.63 1.88 -33.09
N ALA A 352 1.95 2.53 -34.03
CA ALA A 352 2.44 3.75 -34.63
C ALA A 352 2.50 4.88 -33.57
N GLY A 353 3.65 5.58 -33.51
CA GLY A 353 3.84 6.69 -32.60
C GLY A 353 2.93 7.86 -32.88
N LEU A 354 2.55 8.57 -31.81
CA LEU A 354 1.77 9.81 -31.91
C LEU A 354 2.71 10.97 -32.24
N GLN A 355 2.37 11.76 -33.24
CA GLN A 355 3.16 12.90 -33.72
C GLN A 355 3.15 14.08 -32.76
N GLY A 356 4.27 14.80 -32.58
CA GLY A 356 4.21 16.22 -32.29
C GLY A 356 4.51 16.69 -30.86
N ALA A 357 5.37 16.04 -30.04
CA ALA A 357 5.83 16.62 -28.78
C ALA A 357 7.26 17.18 -28.89
N ALA A 358 7.45 18.44 -28.52
CA ALA A 358 8.76 19.10 -28.54
C ALA A 358 9.76 18.38 -27.64
N GLY A 359 10.96 18.06 -28.14
CA GLY A 359 12.02 17.36 -27.43
C GLY A 359 11.84 15.85 -27.34
N ALA A 360 10.88 15.27 -28.06
CA ALA A 360 10.67 13.83 -28.19
C ALA A 360 11.43 13.29 -29.39
N ILE A 361 11.77 12.01 -29.35
CA ILE A 361 12.06 11.23 -30.52
C ILE A 361 10.77 11.21 -31.35
N ASP A 362 10.81 11.74 -32.58
CA ASP A 362 9.63 11.92 -33.43
C ASP A 362 8.91 10.59 -33.64
N GLY A 363 7.74 10.48 -33.03
CA GLY A 363 6.90 9.30 -33.09
C GLY A 363 7.56 8.05 -32.48
N TYR A 364 6.75 7.19 -31.90
CA TYR A 364 7.24 5.90 -31.44
C TYR A 364 7.41 4.94 -32.62
N ASN A 365 8.65 4.53 -32.87
CA ASN A 365 8.97 3.41 -33.72
C ASN A 365 9.87 2.49 -32.93
N PRO A 366 9.44 1.24 -32.61
CA PRO A 366 10.21 0.34 -31.76
C PRO A 366 11.63 0.10 -32.27
N ASP A 367 11.81 -0.04 -33.58
CA ASP A 367 13.13 -0.31 -34.17
C ASP A 367 14.04 0.91 -34.11
N THR A 368 13.53 2.10 -34.41
CA THR A 368 14.26 3.37 -34.33
C THR A 368 14.60 3.73 -32.89
N ASN A 369 13.65 3.59 -31.97
CA ASN A 369 13.87 3.89 -30.55
C ASN A 369 14.89 2.94 -29.92
N ARG A 370 14.84 1.65 -30.25
CA ARG A 370 15.84 0.66 -29.82
C ARG A 370 17.22 1.04 -30.34
N ALA A 371 17.32 1.37 -31.62
CA ALA A 371 18.60 1.75 -32.23
C ALA A 371 19.16 3.05 -31.65
N LEU A 372 18.30 3.99 -31.21
CA LEU A 372 18.71 5.30 -30.70
C LEU A 372 19.10 5.24 -29.22
N THR A 373 18.32 4.57 -28.36
CA THR A 373 18.45 4.65 -26.91
C THR A 373 18.97 3.39 -26.24
N SER A 374 19.03 2.25 -26.95
CA SER A 374 19.29 0.94 -26.35
C SER A 374 20.22 0.07 -27.19
N VAL A 375 20.86 -0.88 -26.51
CA VAL A 375 21.63 -1.97 -27.11
C VAL A 375 21.08 -3.31 -26.62
N PRO A 376 21.24 -4.42 -27.40
CA PRO A 376 20.78 -5.74 -26.98
C PRO A 376 21.42 -6.18 -25.66
N SER A 377 20.65 -6.87 -24.82
CA SER A 377 21.12 -7.55 -23.62
C SER A 377 20.79 -9.04 -23.71
N GLN A 378 21.73 -9.91 -23.37
CA GLN A 378 21.61 -11.35 -23.50
C GLN A 378 22.03 -12.05 -22.20
N ALA A 379 21.41 -13.18 -21.92
CA ALA A 379 21.71 -13.98 -20.73
C ALA A 379 23.15 -14.51 -20.74
N ARG A 380 23.62 -15.01 -21.90
CA ARG A 380 24.92 -15.71 -22.05
C ARG A 380 25.75 -15.13 -23.15
N LYS A 381 27.07 -15.02 -22.88
CA LYS A 381 28.08 -14.61 -23.87
C LYS A 381 28.43 -15.75 -24.81
N GLY A 382 28.42 -17.01 -24.35
CA GLY A 382 28.77 -18.18 -25.16
C GLY A 382 30.22 -18.29 -25.60
N ARG A 383 31.11 -17.43 -25.03
CA ARG A 383 32.56 -17.39 -25.27
C ARG A 383 33.28 -16.89 -24.03
N ALA A 384 34.62 -16.85 -24.05
CA ALA A 384 35.42 -16.35 -22.92
C ALA A 384 34.97 -14.95 -22.47
N PHE A 385 34.90 -14.76 -21.14
CA PHE A 385 34.54 -13.50 -20.53
C PHE A 385 35.66 -12.47 -20.64
N ASP A 386 35.28 -11.21 -20.82
CA ASP A 386 36.18 -10.07 -20.77
C ASP A 386 35.90 -9.32 -19.43
N ILE A 387 36.92 -9.16 -18.62
CA ILE A 387 36.81 -8.50 -17.32
C ILE A 387 36.61 -7.00 -17.46
N ASN A 388 37.14 -6.41 -18.55
CA ASN A 388 37.05 -4.99 -18.85
C ASN A 388 36.53 -4.77 -20.29
N PRO A 389 35.27 -5.13 -20.56
CA PRO A 389 34.74 -4.95 -21.91
C PRO A 389 34.62 -3.45 -22.23
N ILE A 390 34.86 -3.14 -23.51
CA ILE A 390 34.72 -1.77 -24.03
C ILE A 390 33.32 -1.62 -24.62
N ALA A 391 32.64 -0.55 -24.26
CA ALA A 391 31.36 -0.18 -24.83
C ALA A 391 31.53 0.17 -26.32
N ASN A 392 30.96 -0.65 -27.20
CA ASN A 392 31.09 -0.53 -28.65
C ASN A 392 29.72 -0.54 -29.36
N GLY A 393 28.63 -0.37 -28.63
CA GLY A 393 27.26 -0.46 -29.17
C GLY A 393 26.78 -1.88 -29.47
N GLY A 394 27.59 -2.90 -29.20
CA GLY A 394 27.23 -4.30 -29.34
C GLY A 394 26.43 -4.86 -28.16
N PRO A 395 26.08 -6.16 -28.23
CA PRO A 395 25.34 -6.83 -27.15
C PRO A 395 26.07 -6.81 -25.81
N VAL A 396 25.31 -6.67 -24.74
CA VAL A 396 25.76 -6.77 -23.34
C VAL A 396 25.34 -8.14 -22.78
N TYR A 397 26.20 -8.80 -22.03
CA TYR A 397 25.98 -10.16 -21.53
C TYR A 397 25.89 -10.16 -19.99
N GLN A 398 24.83 -10.76 -19.44
CA GLN A 398 24.57 -10.69 -18.02
C GLN A 398 25.37 -11.72 -17.21
N ASP A 399 25.67 -12.89 -17.79
CA ASP A 399 26.60 -13.86 -17.20
C ASP A 399 28.02 -13.27 -17.05
N GLU A 400 28.45 -12.47 -18.00
CA GLU A 400 29.75 -11.77 -17.96
C GLU A 400 29.75 -10.71 -16.84
N TRP A 401 28.63 -10.00 -16.61
CA TRP A 401 28.52 -9.07 -15.50
C TRP A 401 28.62 -9.77 -14.14
N VAL A 402 27.92 -10.90 -13.98
CA VAL A 402 28.03 -11.69 -12.75
C VAL A 402 29.45 -12.18 -12.54
N ASN A 403 30.16 -12.59 -13.62
CA ASN A 403 31.58 -12.94 -13.52
C ASN A 403 32.47 -11.76 -13.11
N HIS A 404 32.18 -10.55 -13.60
CA HIS A 404 32.87 -9.32 -13.15
C HIS A 404 32.65 -9.09 -11.64
N LEU A 405 31.39 -9.12 -11.14
CA LEU A 405 31.07 -8.96 -9.74
C LEU A 405 31.74 -10.02 -8.86
N LYS A 406 31.72 -11.29 -9.31
CA LYS A 406 32.38 -12.40 -8.63
C LYS A 406 33.90 -12.24 -8.57
N ALA A 407 34.54 -11.80 -9.66
CA ALA A 407 35.97 -11.56 -9.71
C ALA A 407 36.39 -10.40 -8.77
N ARG A 408 35.55 -9.38 -8.66
CA ARG A 408 35.84 -8.17 -7.87
C ARG A 408 35.55 -8.33 -6.37
N PHE A 409 34.43 -8.96 -6.00
CA PHE A 409 33.92 -9.01 -4.64
C PHE A 409 33.95 -10.39 -4.01
N GLY A 410 34.34 -11.42 -4.76
CA GLY A 410 34.22 -12.82 -4.36
C GLY A 410 32.89 -13.45 -4.82
N GLY A 411 32.81 -14.76 -4.79
CA GLY A 411 31.56 -15.48 -5.05
C GLY A 411 30.56 -15.35 -3.91
N ALA A 412 29.31 -15.73 -4.15
CA ALA A 412 28.20 -15.64 -3.19
C ALA A 412 28.51 -16.34 -1.85
N ALA A 413 29.21 -17.47 -1.86
CA ALA A 413 29.65 -18.19 -0.66
C ALA A 413 30.84 -17.53 0.06
N HIS A 414 31.50 -16.54 -0.55
CA HIS A 414 32.74 -15.94 -0.08
C HIS A 414 32.61 -14.43 0.17
N GLY A 415 31.44 -13.98 0.54
CA GLY A 415 31.17 -12.59 0.90
C GLY A 415 30.88 -11.64 -0.26
N GLY A 416 30.80 -12.13 -1.49
CA GLY A 416 30.39 -11.37 -2.68
C GLY A 416 28.88 -11.13 -2.75
N VAL A 417 28.41 -10.79 -3.95
CA VAL A 417 26.97 -10.61 -4.18
C VAL A 417 26.25 -11.94 -4.04
N ARG A 418 25.39 -12.04 -3.04
CA ARG A 418 24.69 -13.29 -2.72
C ARG A 418 23.34 -13.41 -3.39
N LEU A 419 22.66 -12.30 -3.69
CA LEU A 419 21.26 -12.26 -4.11
C LEU A 419 21.16 -11.56 -5.47
N TYR A 420 20.51 -12.25 -6.44
CA TYR A 420 20.23 -11.68 -7.75
C TYR A 420 18.73 -11.80 -8.05
N ALA A 421 18.10 -10.67 -8.37
CA ALA A 421 16.70 -10.61 -8.78
C ALA A 421 16.59 -10.72 -10.31
N MET A 422 15.73 -11.60 -10.79
CA MET A 422 15.50 -11.75 -12.23
C MET A 422 14.53 -10.67 -12.71
N ASP A 423 15.11 -9.51 -12.93
CA ASP A 423 14.51 -8.25 -13.35
C ASP A 423 13.64 -7.56 -12.29
N ASN A 424 12.80 -6.63 -12.75
CA ASN A 424 11.82 -5.86 -12.01
C ASN A 424 10.49 -5.88 -12.74
N GLU A 425 9.45 -6.36 -12.08
CA GLU A 425 8.05 -6.34 -12.56
C GLU A 425 7.89 -6.74 -14.04
N PRO A 426 8.34 -7.92 -14.45
CA PRO A 426 8.29 -8.33 -15.86
C PRO A 426 6.85 -8.41 -16.40
N ASP A 427 5.89 -8.55 -15.54
CA ASP A 427 4.47 -8.52 -15.81
C ASP A 427 3.91 -7.11 -16.14
N LEU A 428 4.75 -6.05 -16.03
CA LEU A 428 4.42 -4.69 -16.45
C LEU A 428 5.23 -4.15 -17.63
N TRP A 429 6.13 -4.94 -18.25
CA TRP A 429 7.06 -4.41 -19.25
C TRP A 429 6.39 -3.81 -20.48
N ASP A 430 5.26 -4.34 -20.92
CA ASP A 430 4.48 -3.77 -22.04
C ASP A 430 3.95 -2.35 -21.74
N ALA A 431 3.88 -1.97 -20.46
CA ALA A 431 3.48 -0.65 -20.02
C ALA A 431 4.66 0.23 -19.56
N THR A 432 5.66 -0.34 -18.90
CA THR A 432 6.79 0.40 -18.33
C THR A 432 7.94 0.56 -19.32
N HIS A 433 8.16 -0.43 -20.18
CA HIS A 433 9.23 -0.49 -21.17
C HIS A 433 8.72 -0.60 -22.61
N THR A 434 7.57 0.01 -22.90
CA THR A 434 6.87 -0.07 -24.19
C THR A 434 7.76 0.31 -25.39
N ASP A 435 8.75 1.18 -25.16
CA ASP A 435 9.70 1.62 -26.19
C ASP A 435 10.58 0.49 -26.76
N VAL A 436 10.80 -0.57 -25.99
CA VAL A 436 11.63 -1.72 -26.40
C VAL A 436 10.91 -3.06 -26.23
N HIS A 437 9.86 -3.11 -25.41
CA HIS A 437 9.10 -4.33 -25.12
C HIS A 437 7.58 -4.07 -25.15
N PRO A 438 7.00 -3.72 -26.31
CA PRO A 438 5.56 -3.44 -26.42
C PRO A 438 4.67 -4.69 -26.36
N ALA A 439 5.25 -5.87 -26.62
CA ALA A 439 4.51 -7.13 -26.59
C ALA A 439 4.20 -7.56 -25.16
N ARG A 440 2.97 -8.02 -24.93
CA ARG A 440 2.56 -8.62 -23.67
C ARG A 440 3.11 -10.03 -23.54
N MET A 441 3.67 -10.36 -22.39
CA MET A 441 4.18 -11.70 -22.10
C MET A 441 3.07 -12.61 -21.58
N GLY A 442 3.16 -13.89 -21.94
CA GLY A 442 2.36 -14.97 -21.34
C GLY A 442 3.12 -15.67 -20.23
N TYR A 443 2.47 -16.67 -19.62
CA TYR A 443 3.06 -17.53 -18.58
C TYR A 443 4.36 -18.17 -19.06
N ASP A 444 4.34 -18.77 -20.25
CA ASP A 444 5.49 -19.44 -20.82
C ASP A 444 6.65 -18.48 -21.12
N ASP A 445 6.36 -17.28 -21.63
CA ASP A 445 7.37 -16.26 -21.92
C ASP A 445 8.07 -15.80 -20.63
N LEU A 446 7.30 -15.53 -19.57
CA LEU A 446 7.82 -15.14 -18.25
C LEU A 446 8.70 -16.25 -17.66
N LEU A 447 8.26 -17.50 -17.75
CA LEU A 447 9.02 -18.66 -17.29
C LEU A 447 10.32 -18.87 -18.08
N HIS A 448 10.26 -18.84 -19.41
CA HIS A 448 11.42 -19.03 -20.26
C HIS A 448 12.46 -17.95 -20.05
N THR A 449 12.03 -16.67 -19.96
CA THR A 449 12.92 -15.55 -19.65
C THR A 449 13.62 -15.76 -18.31
N PHE A 450 12.86 -16.09 -17.27
CA PHE A 450 13.42 -16.37 -15.94
C PHE A 450 14.47 -17.49 -15.99
N LEU A 451 14.14 -18.65 -16.58
CA LEU A 451 15.01 -19.82 -16.61
C LEU A 451 16.29 -19.57 -17.42
N ASP A 452 16.20 -18.83 -18.53
CA ASP A 452 17.37 -18.54 -19.36
C ASP A 452 18.42 -17.75 -18.58
N TYR A 453 18.01 -16.66 -17.90
CA TYR A 453 18.94 -15.85 -17.13
C TYR A 453 19.36 -16.51 -15.81
N ALA A 454 18.45 -17.13 -15.07
CA ALA A 454 18.76 -17.80 -13.81
C ALA A 454 19.80 -18.92 -14.01
N THR A 455 19.66 -19.75 -15.06
CA THR A 455 20.63 -20.81 -15.37
C THR A 455 21.98 -20.25 -15.83
N ALA A 456 21.98 -19.11 -16.54
CA ALA A 456 23.22 -18.44 -16.93
C ALA A 456 24.02 -17.96 -15.70
N ILE A 457 23.33 -17.35 -14.74
CA ILE A 457 23.96 -16.84 -13.51
C ILE A 457 24.45 -17.99 -12.63
N LYS A 458 23.64 -19.05 -12.45
CA LYS A 458 24.04 -20.23 -11.69
C LYS A 458 25.24 -20.97 -12.30
N ALA A 459 25.42 -20.86 -13.62
CA ALA A 459 26.63 -21.43 -14.29
C ALA A 459 27.91 -20.65 -13.92
N VAL A 460 27.81 -19.35 -13.62
CA VAL A 460 28.93 -18.50 -13.21
C VAL A 460 29.16 -18.58 -11.70
N ASP A 461 28.11 -18.47 -10.92
CA ASP A 461 28.17 -18.52 -9.45
C ASP A 461 27.09 -19.47 -8.91
N PRO A 462 27.40 -20.75 -8.71
CA PRO A 462 26.43 -21.77 -8.28
C PRO A 462 25.81 -21.50 -6.90
N ASP A 463 26.52 -20.77 -6.04
CA ASP A 463 26.09 -20.45 -4.68
C ASP A 463 25.21 -19.19 -4.62
N ALA A 464 25.08 -18.45 -5.72
CA ALA A 464 24.20 -17.29 -5.81
C ALA A 464 22.74 -17.69 -5.58
N GLN A 465 22.02 -16.91 -4.80
CA GLN A 465 20.58 -17.08 -4.57
C GLN A 465 19.80 -16.23 -5.58
N ILE A 466 18.90 -16.87 -6.31
CA ILE A 466 18.09 -16.24 -7.34
C ILE A 466 16.70 -15.95 -6.78
N THR A 467 16.21 -14.72 -6.99
CA THR A 467 14.84 -14.31 -6.63
C THR A 467 13.99 -14.09 -7.87
N GLY A 468 12.72 -14.43 -7.79
CA GLY A 468 11.76 -14.28 -8.89
C GLY A 468 10.33 -14.72 -8.49
N PRO A 469 9.33 -14.43 -9.32
CA PRO A 469 9.36 -13.71 -10.60
C PRO A 469 9.44 -12.17 -10.47
N VAL A 470 9.51 -11.60 -9.27
CA VAL A 470 9.54 -10.15 -8.96
C VAL A 470 8.29 -9.44 -9.50
N SER A 471 7.12 -10.05 -9.28
CA SER A 471 5.84 -9.58 -9.80
C SER A 471 5.33 -8.35 -9.05
N TRP A 472 4.72 -7.41 -9.81
CA TRP A 472 4.36 -6.06 -9.32
C TRP A 472 3.30 -6.01 -8.22
N GLY A 473 2.38 -6.98 -8.20
CA GLY A 473 1.24 -6.94 -7.29
C GLY A 473 0.13 -7.92 -7.66
N TRP A 474 -1.07 -7.68 -7.11
CA TRP A 474 -2.16 -8.65 -7.07
C TRP A 474 -2.48 -9.31 -8.41
N THR A 475 -2.71 -8.52 -9.48
CA THR A 475 -3.02 -9.12 -10.80
C THR A 475 -1.86 -9.91 -11.37
N GLY A 476 -0.62 -9.54 -11.08
CA GLY A 476 0.57 -10.30 -11.50
C GLY A 476 0.77 -11.59 -10.71
N TYR A 477 0.09 -11.77 -9.56
CA TYR A 477 0.09 -13.07 -8.87
C TYR A 477 -0.89 -14.05 -9.52
N GLU A 478 -1.99 -13.53 -10.06
CA GLU A 478 -3.07 -14.34 -10.64
C GLU A 478 -2.86 -14.60 -12.13
N TYR A 479 -2.42 -13.59 -12.89
CA TYR A 479 -2.50 -13.53 -14.35
C TYR A 479 -1.18 -13.14 -14.98
N SER A 480 -1.09 -13.35 -16.31
CA SER A 480 -0.04 -12.75 -17.15
C SER A 480 -0.53 -11.43 -17.78
N PRO A 481 0.38 -10.64 -18.36
CA PRO A 481 0.03 -9.50 -19.22
C PRO A 481 -0.89 -9.85 -20.39
N LEU A 482 -0.81 -11.07 -20.98
CA LEU A 482 -1.73 -11.52 -22.02
C LEU A 482 -3.16 -11.59 -21.54
N ASP A 483 -3.42 -12.01 -20.30
CA ASP A 483 -4.76 -12.05 -19.73
C ASP A 483 -5.37 -10.67 -19.52
N ARG A 484 -4.51 -9.63 -19.35
CA ARG A 484 -4.98 -8.25 -19.34
C ARG A 484 -5.61 -7.87 -20.67
N GLY A 485 -5.07 -8.34 -21.79
CA GLY A 485 -5.62 -8.21 -23.13
C GLY A 485 -6.32 -6.91 -23.44
N ASP A 486 -7.24 -6.92 -24.39
CA ASP A 486 -8.11 -5.80 -24.71
C ASP A 486 -9.40 -5.80 -23.89
N ASP A 487 -9.65 -6.87 -23.13
CA ASP A 487 -10.86 -7.08 -22.32
C ASP A 487 -10.63 -7.00 -20.80
N ASN A 488 -9.46 -6.52 -20.38
CA ASN A 488 -9.09 -6.29 -18.98
C ASN A 488 -9.39 -7.49 -18.08
N TYR A 489 -8.78 -8.64 -18.39
CA TYR A 489 -8.88 -9.91 -17.66
C TYR A 489 -10.25 -10.62 -17.70
N HIS A 490 -11.16 -10.27 -18.63
CA HIS A 490 -12.46 -10.93 -18.68
C HIS A 490 -12.41 -12.37 -19.23
N THR A 491 -11.56 -12.62 -20.22
CA THR A 491 -11.46 -13.95 -20.85
C THR A 491 -10.49 -14.87 -20.14
N HIS A 492 -9.46 -14.34 -19.49
CA HIS A 492 -8.36 -15.10 -18.86
C HIS A 492 -7.80 -16.20 -19.78
N ALA A 493 -7.56 -15.86 -21.04
CA ALA A 493 -7.27 -16.85 -22.06
C ALA A 493 -5.93 -17.58 -21.82
N ASP A 494 -4.94 -16.89 -21.30
CA ASP A 494 -3.63 -17.48 -20.97
C ASP A 494 -3.69 -18.36 -19.73
N MET A 495 -4.29 -17.88 -18.64
CA MET A 495 -4.55 -18.68 -17.45
C MET A 495 -5.36 -19.95 -17.78
N ASN A 496 -6.38 -19.84 -18.65
CA ASN A 496 -7.18 -20.99 -19.08
C ASN A 496 -6.35 -22.03 -19.87
N ARG A 497 -5.38 -21.61 -20.69
CA ARG A 497 -4.42 -22.52 -21.35
C ARG A 497 -3.56 -23.27 -20.33
N HIS A 498 -3.37 -22.72 -19.13
CA HIS A 498 -2.62 -23.28 -18.02
C HIS A 498 -3.54 -23.90 -16.95
N ASN A 499 -4.67 -24.49 -17.38
CA ASN A 499 -5.66 -25.19 -16.54
C ASN A 499 -6.33 -24.33 -15.46
N GLY A 500 -6.45 -23.02 -15.69
CA GLY A 500 -7.03 -22.08 -14.75
C GLY A 500 -6.20 -21.87 -13.48
N GLN A 501 -4.93 -22.19 -13.51
CA GLN A 501 -4.03 -21.96 -12.37
C GLN A 501 -3.56 -20.52 -12.33
N TRP A 502 -3.46 -19.93 -11.15
CA TRP A 502 -2.82 -18.66 -10.95
C TRP A 502 -1.35 -18.71 -11.38
N PHE A 503 -0.84 -17.57 -11.87
CA PHE A 503 0.51 -17.50 -12.42
C PHE A 503 1.59 -17.93 -11.41
N VAL A 504 1.58 -17.38 -10.19
CA VAL A 504 2.66 -17.67 -9.21
C VAL A 504 2.76 -19.14 -8.83
N PRO A 505 1.68 -19.86 -8.39
CA PRO A 505 1.79 -21.28 -8.10
C PRO A 505 2.12 -22.13 -9.32
N TRP A 506 1.64 -21.76 -10.52
CA TRP A 506 2.04 -22.42 -11.76
C TRP A 506 3.53 -22.20 -12.04
N PHE A 507 4.03 -20.98 -12.00
CA PHE A 507 5.45 -20.64 -12.17
C PHE A 507 6.34 -21.45 -11.23
N LEU A 508 6.03 -21.48 -9.94
CA LEU A 508 6.75 -22.28 -8.95
C LEU A 508 6.80 -23.76 -9.34
N SER A 509 5.67 -24.33 -9.81
CA SER A 509 5.61 -25.75 -10.20
C SER A 509 6.47 -26.06 -11.43
N GLN A 510 6.51 -25.14 -12.41
CA GLN A 510 7.28 -25.28 -13.63
C GLN A 510 8.79 -25.15 -13.38
N VAL A 511 9.19 -24.16 -12.57
CA VAL A 511 10.60 -24.02 -12.15
C VAL A 511 11.04 -25.23 -11.36
N HIS A 512 10.22 -25.75 -10.44
CA HIS A 512 10.52 -26.96 -9.68
C HIS A 512 10.72 -28.18 -10.61
N ALA A 513 9.84 -28.37 -11.60
CA ALA A 513 9.96 -29.45 -12.57
C ALA A 513 11.26 -29.32 -13.40
N HIS A 514 11.62 -28.11 -13.82
CA HIS A 514 12.90 -27.81 -14.47
C HIS A 514 14.09 -28.18 -13.58
N ASP A 515 14.09 -27.77 -12.33
CA ASP A 515 15.20 -27.95 -11.39
C ASP A 515 15.38 -29.42 -11.01
N LEU A 516 14.30 -30.20 -10.89
CA LEU A 516 14.36 -31.63 -10.73
C LEU A 516 15.01 -32.34 -11.93
N LYS A 517 14.69 -31.88 -13.16
CA LYS A 517 15.25 -32.42 -14.39
C LYS A 517 16.72 -32.09 -14.55
N THR A 518 17.12 -30.85 -14.28
CA THR A 518 18.49 -30.36 -14.42
C THR A 518 19.37 -30.69 -13.22
N LYS A 519 18.77 -31.05 -12.07
CA LYS A 519 19.43 -31.23 -10.77
C LYS A 519 20.14 -29.96 -10.28
N GLN A 520 19.67 -28.79 -10.71
CA GLN A 520 20.18 -27.49 -10.30
C GLN A 520 19.01 -26.62 -9.85
N ARG A 521 19.09 -26.09 -8.63
CA ARG A 521 18.10 -25.12 -8.13
C ARG A 521 18.32 -23.77 -8.82
N THR A 522 17.31 -23.27 -9.53
CA THR A 522 17.34 -21.99 -10.24
C THR A 522 16.52 -20.91 -9.55
N LEU A 523 15.58 -21.27 -8.67
CA LEU A 523 14.80 -20.33 -7.85
C LEU A 523 15.00 -20.62 -6.37
N ASP A 524 15.64 -19.72 -5.64
CA ASP A 524 15.89 -19.83 -4.21
C ASP A 524 14.85 -19.07 -3.37
N VAL A 525 14.28 -17.97 -3.90
CA VAL A 525 13.38 -17.07 -3.19
C VAL A 525 12.21 -16.67 -4.08
N LEU A 526 10.99 -16.96 -3.64
CA LEU A 526 9.77 -16.39 -4.23
C LEU A 526 9.73 -14.92 -3.86
N ASP A 527 9.83 -14.06 -4.85
CA ASP A 527 9.94 -12.61 -4.71
C ASP A 527 8.73 -11.91 -5.35
N LEU A 528 8.00 -11.17 -4.55
CA LEU A 528 6.83 -10.41 -4.97
C LEU A 528 6.93 -8.98 -4.45
N HIS A 529 6.18 -8.07 -5.06
CA HIS A 529 5.98 -6.70 -4.58
C HIS A 529 4.60 -6.55 -3.95
N PHE A 530 4.47 -5.68 -2.97
CA PHE A 530 3.19 -5.38 -2.34
C PHE A 530 3.03 -3.91 -2.01
N TYR A 531 2.02 -3.30 -2.62
CA TYR A 531 1.54 -1.96 -2.30
C TYR A 531 0.04 -2.00 -2.06
N PRO A 532 -0.49 -1.40 -0.97
CA PRO A 532 -1.93 -1.33 -0.76
C PRO A 532 -2.57 -0.52 -1.88
N GLN A 533 -3.66 -1.04 -2.46
CA GLN A 533 -4.33 -0.46 -3.61
C GLN A 533 -5.49 0.48 -3.25
N GLY A 534 -5.76 0.69 -1.95
CA GLY A 534 -6.82 1.57 -1.48
C GLY A 534 -6.52 3.04 -1.76
N ASP A 535 -7.57 3.82 -2.03
CA ASP A 535 -7.45 5.24 -2.33
C ASP A 535 -6.68 6.00 -1.24
N GLY A 536 -5.74 6.84 -1.67
CA GLY A 536 -4.91 7.68 -0.80
C GLY A 536 -3.85 6.95 0.02
N LEU A 537 -3.61 5.65 -0.18
CA LEU A 537 -2.63 4.90 0.60
C LEU A 537 -1.22 5.03 0.03
N PHE A 538 -1.03 4.53 -1.18
CA PHE A 538 0.23 4.65 -1.90
C PHE A 538 -0.06 4.95 -3.38
N ASN A 539 0.40 6.09 -3.86
CA ASN A 539 0.26 6.52 -5.25
C ASN A 539 1.48 7.34 -5.71
N GLY A 540 2.68 6.88 -5.40
CA GLY A 540 3.91 7.58 -5.74
C GLY A 540 4.32 8.61 -4.69
N ALA A 541 4.54 9.88 -5.09
CA ALA A 541 5.16 10.89 -4.25
C ALA A 541 4.26 11.46 -3.13
N SER A 542 2.95 11.26 -3.19
CA SER A 542 2.01 11.83 -2.21
C SER A 542 1.02 10.78 -1.73
N SER A 543 0.99 10.56 -0.42
CA SER A 543 -0.03 9.75 0.23
C SER A 543 -1.00 10.68 0.96
N ALA A 544 -2.29 10.41 0.87
CA ALA A 544 -3.27 11.16 1.62
C ALA A 544 -3.09 10.99 3.13
N THR A 545 -3.34 12.06 3.87
CA THR A 545 -3.20 12.10 5.35
C THR A 545 -4.49 12.49 6.05
N ASP A 546 -5.61 12.53 5.32
CA ASP A 546 -6.93 12.70 5.91
C ASP A 546 -7.31 11.54 6.85
N LYS A 547 -8.37 11.72 7.62
CA LYS A 547 -8.80 10.75 8.65
C LYS A 547 -9.07 9.35 8.07
N ASP A 548 -9.68 9.27 6.89
CA ASP A 548 -10.07 8.01 6.28
C ASP A 548 -8.89 7.27 5.68
N ALA A 549 -8.03 7.95 4.93
CA ALA A 549 -6.79 7.40 4.41
C ALA A 549 -5.89 6.90 5.56
N ASN A 550 -5.78 7.67 6.65
CA ASN A 550 -5.02 7.28 7.83
C ASN A 550 -5.59 6.02 8.50
N ALA A 551 -6.91 5.93 8.64
CA ALA A 551 -7.56 4.74 9.21
C ALA A 551 -7.42 3.52 8.28
N ARG A 552 -7.62 3.70 6.97
CA ARG A 552 -7.47 2.66 5.96
C ARG A 552 -6.03 2.15 5.90
N ARG A 553 -5.03 3.03 5.93
CA ARG A 553 -3.61 2.66 5.93
C ARG A 553 -3.26 1.69 7.04
N LEU A 554 -3.69 1.97 8.28
CA LEU A 554 -3.44 1.10 9.42
C LEU A 554 -4.21 -0.23 9.34
N ARG A 555 -5.38 -0.27 8.67
CA ARG A 555 -6.10 -1.53 8.42
C ARG A 555 -5.48 -2.33 7.27
N ALA A 556 -5.01 -1.66 6.21
CA ALA A 556 -4.45 -2.31 5.02
C ALA A 556 -3.22 -3.19 5.33
N VAL A 557 -2.50 -2.92 6.42
CA VAL A 557 -1.39 -3.77 6.88
C VAL A 557 -1.86 -5.20 7.19
N ARG A 558 -3.14 -5.40 7.52
CA ARG A 558 -3.75 -6.72 7.70
C ARG A 558 -3.74 -7.58 6.43
N ALA A 559 -3.69 -6.98 5.25
CA ALA A 559 -3.55 -7.70 3.99
C ALA A 559 -2.30 -8.58 3.91
N LEU A 560 -1.29 -8.30 4.71
CA LEU A 560 -0.07 -9.11 4.78
C LEU A 560 -0.28 -10.47 5.44
N TRP A 561 -1.27 -10.62 6.35
CA TRP A 561 -1.36 -11.82 7.19
C TRP A 561 -2.77 -12.31 7.52
N ASP A 562 -3.76 -11.42 7.60
CA ASP A 562 -5.06 -11.71 8.23
C ASP A 562 -6.08 -12.23 7.21
N PRO A 563 -6.46 -13.52 7.27
CA PRO A 563 -7.42 -14.08 6.33
C PRO A 563 -8.85 -13.54 6.52
N SER A 564 -9.14 -12.90 7.65
CA SER A 564 -10.44 -12.27 7.89
C SER A 564 -10.55 -10.86 7.32
N TYR A 565 -9.41 -10.24 6.94
CA TYR A 565 -9.39 -8.91 6.34
C TYR A 565 -9.74 -9.00 4.85
N GLN A 566 -10.75 -8.27 4.45
CA GLN A 566 -11.07 -8.04 3.05
C GLN A 566 -10.46 -6.71 2.61
N ASP A 567 -9.68 -6.73 1.52
CA ASP A 567 -9.02 -5.53 1.00
C ASP A 567 -10.03 -4.45 0.61
N GLU A 568 -9.75 -3.21 1.00
CA GLU A 568 -10.63 -2.05 0.85
C GLU A 568 -10.44 -1.33 -0.49
N SER A 569 -9.87 -2.00 -1.49
CA SER A 569 -9.66 -1.50 -2.84
C SER A 569 -10.46 -2.28 -3.89
N TRP A 570 -10.14 -2.06 -5.16
CA TRP A 570 -10.68 -2.82 -6.28
C TRP A 570 -10.43 -4.35 -6.18
N ILE A 571 -9.44 -4.79 -5.39
CA ILE A 571 -9.15 -6.21 -5.15
C ILE A 571 -10.33 -6.88 -4.45
N ALA A 572 -10.89 -6.26 -3.40
CA ALA A 572 -12.10 -6.69 -2.71
C ALA A 572 -12.11 -8.17 -2.26
N GLN A 573 -10.94 -8.71 -1.96
CA GLN A 573 -10.73 -10.09 -1.51
C GLN A 573 -9.82 -10.13 -0.28
N SER A 574 -9.78 -11.29 0.39
CA SER A 574 -8.78 -11.53 1.42
C SER A 574 -7.43 -11.84 0.77
N ILE A 575 -6.48 -10.94 0.89
CA ILE A 575 -5.13 -11.08 0.32
C ILE A 575 -4.29 -12.05 1.16
N HIS A 576 -4.21 -11.85 2.50
CA HIS A 576 -3.40 -12.60 3.47
C HIS A 576 -2.09 -13.13 2.87
N LEU A 577 -1.30 -12.19 2.31
CA LEU A 577 -0.22 -12.47 1.34
C LEU A 577 0.84 -13.47 1.84
N ILE A 578 1.42 -13.24 3.02
CA ILE A 578 2.52 -14.09 3.52
C ILE A 578 2.05 -15.53 3.78
N PRO A 579 0.93 -15.80 4.47
CA PRO A 579 0.37 -17.15 4.57
C PRO A 579 0.08 -17.79 3.20
N ARG A 580 -0.43 -17.00 2.23
CA ARG A 580 -0.69 -17.46 0.87
C ARG A 580 0.60 -17.84 0.14
N MET A 581 1.65 -17.03 0.23
CA MET A 581 2.98 -17.35 -0.34
C MET A 581 3.54 -18.65 0.27
N LYS A 582 3.44 -18.82 1.59
CA LYS A 582 3.84 -20.05 2.27
C LYS A 582 3.09 -21.27 1.72
N GLN A 583 1.78 -21.13 1.51
CA GLN A 583 0.95 -22.18 0.95
C GLN A 583 1.39 -22.53 -0.49
N TRP A 584 1.59 -21.53 -1.36
CA TRP A 584 2.06 -21.76 -2.73
C TRP A 584 3.40 -22.47 -2.77
N VAL A 585 4.36 -22.02 -1.96
CA VAL A 585 5.68 -22.66 -1.87
C VAL A 585 5.57 -24.09 -1.36
N ALA A 586 4.83 -24.34 -0.28
CA ALA A 586 4.66 -25.68 0.26
C ALA A 586 4.04 -26.67 -0.75
N GLN A 587 3.11 -26.20 -1.59
CA GLN A 587 2.43 -27.01 -2.58
C GLN A 587 3.21 -27.19 -3.88
N SER A 588 3.89 -26.13 -4.36
CA SER A 588 4.44 -26.09 -5.72
C SER A 588 5.96 -26.22 -5.77
N TYR A 589 6.70 -25.63 -4.82
CA TYR A 589 8.15 -25.72 -4.77
C TYR A 589 8.70 -25.66 -3.32
N PRO A 590 8.62 -26.76 -2.55
CA PRO A 590 9.03 -26.79 -1.14
C PRO A 590 10.49 -26.35 -0.93
N GLY A 591 10.71 -25.61 0.17
CA GLY A 591 12.04 -25.09 0.53
C GLY A 591 12.44 -23.79 -0.15
N THR A 592 11.59 -23.19 -1.00
CA THR A 592 11.78 -21.84 -1.52
C THR A 592 11.51 -20.83 -0.40
N LYS A 593 12.41 -19.84 -0.25
CA LYS A 593 12.26 -18.72 0.68
C LYS A 593 11.25 -17.70 0.16
N LEU A 594 10.86 -16.75 1.02
CA LEU A 594 9.86 -15.74 0.70
C LEU A 594 10.44 -14.33 0.81
N ALA A 595 10.15 -13.49 -0.18
CA ALA A 595 10.54 -12.09 -0.17
C ALA A 595 9.41 -11.14 -0.63
N LEU A 596 9.41 -9.92 -0.06
CA LEU A 596 8.70 -8.76 -0.56
C LEU A 596 9.74 -7.66 -0.84
N THR A 597 10.29 -7.64 -2.07
CA THR A 597 11.42 -6.75 -2.37
C THR A 597 11.04 -5.36 -2.80
N GLU A 598 9.74 -5.08 -2.90
CA GLU A 598 9.16 -3.75 -2.83
C GLU A 598 7.90 -3.74 -1.98
N TRP A 599 7.86 -2.84 -1.03
CA TRP A 599 6.67 -2.56 -0.23
C TRP A 599 6.71 -1.15 0.35
N ASN A 600 5.56 -0.53 0.46
CA ASN A 600 5.37 0.76 1.12
C ASN A 600 3.88 0.98 1.42
N PHE A 601 3.55 1.65 2.53
CA PHE A 601 2.18 2.00 2.90
C PHE A 601 1.91 3.51 2.77
N GLY A 602 2.92 4.29 2.38
CA GLY A 602 2.84 5.74 2.19
C GLY A 602 2.84 6.57 3.47
N ALA A 603 2.76 7.87 3.30
CA ALA A 603 2.74 8.88 4.38
C ALA A 603 3.95 8.81 5.33
N ASP A 604 5.13 8.52 4.81
CA ASP A 604 6.39 8.28 5.54
C ASP A 604 6.76 9.35 6.57
N ALA A 605 6.42 10.60 6.27
CA ALA A 605 6.70 11.76 7.12
C ALA A 605 5.71 11.91 8.29
N THR A 606 4.70 11.06 8.40
CA THR A 606 3.68 11.13 9.46
C THR A 606 3.78 9.97 10.44
N MET A 607 3.29 10.17 11.67
CA MET A 607 3.21 9.08 12.65
C MET A 607 2.34 7.92 12.17
N ASN A 608 1.30 8.20 11.35
CA ASN A 608 0.43 7.17 10.78
C ASN A 608 1.19 6.27 9.80
N GLY A 609 1.95 6.85 8.86
CA GLY A 609 2.81 6.07 7.94
C GLY A 609 3.92 5.32 8.68
N GLY A 610 4.54 5.96 9.68
CA GLY A 610 5.53 5.30 10.55
C GLY A 610 4.97 4.10 11.32
N LEU A 611 3.73 4.21 11.82
CA LEU A 611 3.04 3.10 12.48
C LEU A 611 2.70 1.96 11.50
N ALA A 612 2.29 2.28 10.27
CA ALA A 612 2.04 1.27 9.25
C ALA A 612 3.33 0.54 8.88
N ALA A 613 4.45 1.26 8.72
CA ALA A 613 5.76 0.66 8.47
C ALA A 613 6.21 -0.22 9.65
N ALA A 614 6.07 0.24 10.89
CA ALA A 614 6.40 -0.54 12.10
C ALA A 614 5.54 -1.80 12.24
N ASP A 615 4.25 -1.69 11.94
CA ASP A 615 3.30 -2.83 11.98
C ASP A 615 3.70 -3.88 10.93
N ALA A 616 4.04 -3.45 9.70
CA ALA A 616 4.53 -4.33 8.64
C ALA A 616 5.83 -5.05 9.05
N LEU A 617 6.83 -4.32 9.59
CA LEU A 617 8.08 -4.91 10.07
C LEU A 617 7.83 -5.96 11.16
N GLY A 618 6.93 -5.68 12.09
CA GLY A 618 6.54 -6.62 13.14
C GLY A 618 5.86 -7.87 12.58
N ILE A 619 4.98 -7.70 11.59
CA ILE A 619 4.31 -8.80 10.87
C ILE A 619 5.33 -9.64 10.11
N PHE A 620 6.28 -9.05 9.40
CA PHE A 620 7.31 -9.80 8.68
C PHE A 620 8.09 -10.71 9.61
N GLY A 621 8.49 -10.21 10.80
CA GLY A 621 9.16 -11.00 11.81
C GLY A 621 8.27 -12.11 12.36
N ARG A 622 7.03 -11.81 12.74
CA ARG A 622 6.06 -12.76 13.28
C ARG A 622 5.68 -13.84 12.27
N GLU A 623 5.47 -13.47 11.01
CA GLU A 623 5.12 -14.41 9.95
C GLU A 623 6.32 -15.15 9.38
N GLY A 624 7.56 -14.88 9.82
CA GLY A 624 8.75 -15.55 9.31
C GLY A 624 9.01 -15.34 7.83
N LEU A 625 8.85 -14.10 7.36
CA LEU A 625 9.29 -13.69 6.02
C LEU A 625 10.83 -13.71 5.97
N ASP A 626 11.44 -14.15 4.87
CA ASP A 626 12.88 -14.25 4.77
C ASP A 626 13.56 -12.94 4.38
N MET A 627 12.94 -12.11 3.53
CA MET A 627 13.51 -10.85 3.05
C MET A 627 12.42 -9.83 2.72
N ALA A 628 12.70 -8.54 2.98
CA ALA A 628 11.85 -7.43 2.54
C ALA A 628 12.68 -6.18 2.27
N CYS A 629 12.32 -5.39 1.23
CA CYS A 629 12.95 -4.12 0.93
C CYS A 629 11.91 -3.01 0.80
N TYR A 630 12.04 -1.97 1.61
CA TYR A 630 11.19 -0.78 1.56
C TYR A 630 11.49 0.04 0.30
N TRP A 631 10.47 0.49 -0.38
CA TRP A 631 10.60 1.31 -1.59
C TRP A 631 10.31 2.80 -1.34
N ALA A 632 11.30 3.78 -1.58
CA ALA A 632 12.70 3.42 -1.79
C ALA A 632 13.45 3.45 -0.45
N TYR A 633 13.51 4.57 0.22
CA TYR A 633 13.88 4.78 1.62
C TYR A 633 13.17 6.04 2.14
N PRO A 634 12.68 6.05 3.39
CA PRO A 634 11.94 7.18 3.92
C PRO A 634 12.87 8.36 4.20
N PRO A 635 12.38 9.61 4.25
CA PRO A 635 13.19 10.76 4.65
C PRO A 635 13.87 10.53 6.00
N SER A 636 15.12 10.98 6.12
CA SER A 636 15.90 10.84 7.37
C SER A 636 15.18 11.50 8.53
N GLY A 637 15.07 10.78 9.66
CA GLY A 637 14.40 11.27 10.86
C GLY A 637 12.86 11.23 10.79
N SER A 638 12.27 10.86 9.63
CA SER A 638 10.82 10.70 9.53
C SER A 638 10.30 9.55 10.42
N PRO A 639 8.99 9.51 10.75
CA PRO A 639 8.41 8.42 11.52
C PRO A 639 8.66 7.03 10.92
N ALA A 640 8.63 6.89 9.59
CA ALA A 640 8.96 5.62 8.92
C ALA A 640 10.44 5.25 9.09
N TYR A 641 11.37 6.22 8.97
CA TYR A 641 12.79 6.01 9.31
C TYR A 641 12.96 5.57 10.76
N LEU A 642 12.26 6.24 11.69
CA LEU A 642 12.33 5.94 13.12
C LEU A 642 11.71 4.58 13.47
N ALA A 643 10.77 4.06 12.67
CA ALA A 643 10.27 2.70 12.79
C ALA A 643 11.41 1.68 12.57
N PHE A 644 12.15 1.78 11.47
CA PHE A 644 13.33 0.94 11.24
C PHE A 644 14.37 1.08 12.36
N LYS A 645 14.63 2.33 12.79
CA LYS A 645 15.57 2.58 13.86
C LYS A 645 15.16 1.93 15.18
N LEU A 646 13.88 1.97 15.52
CA LEU A 646 13.33 1.32 16.73
C LEU A 646 13.50 -0.20 16.68
N PHE A 647 13.32 -0.82 15.50
CA PHE A 647 13.48 -2.27 15.32
C PHE A 647 14.93 -2.73 15.29
N ARG A 648 15.89 -1.87 14.91
CA ARG A 648 17.25 -2.29 14.60
C ARG A 648 18.35 -1.65 15.46
N ASN A 649 18.17 -0.39 15.87
CA ASN A 649 19.23 0.40 16.51
C ASN A 649 18.66 1.54 17.35
N ALA A 650 17.74 1.20 18.27
CA ALA A 650 17.01 2.18 19.06
C ALA A 650 17.91 3.04 19.97
N ASP A 651 19.03 2.50 20.41
CA ASP A 651 19.98 3.12 21.34
C ASP A 651 21.31 3.55 20.69
N ASN A 652 21.45 3.45 19.38
CA ASN A 652 22.71 3.63 18.62
C ASN A 652 23.82 2.62 18.97
N GLN A 653 23.46 1.48 19.60
CA GLN A 653 24.38 0.39 19.94
C GLN A 653 23.97 -0.95 19.30
N GLY A 654 22.98 -0.90 18.39
CA GLY A 654 22.48 -2.05 17.67
C GLY A 654 21.38 -2.84 18.37
N HIS A 655 20.80 -2.31 19.46
CA HIS A 655 19.68 -2.96 20.11
C HIS A 655 18.34 -2.53 19.50
N GLY A 656 17.49 -3.50 19.24
CA GLY A 656 16.16 -3.36 18.68
C GLY A 656 15.28 -4.55 19.05
N LEU A 657 14.44 -5.01 18.11
CA LEU A 657 13.74 -6.29 18.26
C LEU A 657 14.75 -7.43 18.18
N GLY A 658 14.61 -8.45 19.03
CA GLY A 658 15.51 -9.61 19.08
C GLY A 658 15.49 -10.45 17.80
N ASP A 659 16.25 -11.54 17.84
CA ASP A 659 16.53 -12.40 16.69
C ASP A 659 15.67 -13.69 16.63
N ILE A 660 14.97 -14.04 17.71
CA ILE A 660 14.06 -15.19 17.78
C ILE A 660 12.65 -14.71 18.12
N ALA A 661 11.73 -14.77 17.18
CA ALA A 661 10.33 -14.44 17.40
C ALA A 661 9.71 -15.33 18.48
N CYS A 662 8.80 -14.76 19.25
CA CYS A 662 7.93 -15.50 20.15
C CYS A 662 6.53 -14.91 20.17
N ARG A 663 5.56 -15.65 20.71
CA ARG A 663 4.15 -15.26 20.67
C ARG A 663 3.88 -13.97 21.44
N ALA A 664 3.31 -12.97 20.77
CA ALA A 664 2.69 -11.80 21.37
C ALA A 664 1.26 -11.68 20.90
N GLN A 665 0.30 -11.56 21.82
CA GLN A 665 -1.11 -11.48 21.54
C GLN A 665 -1.71 -10.21 22.15
N SER A 666 -2.35 -9.40 21.34
CA SER A 666 -3.14 -8.25 21.76
C SER A 666 -4.63 -8.59 21.72
N ALA A 667 -5.36 -8.22 22.76
CA ALA A 667 -6.83 -8.35 22.76
C ALA A 667 -7.53 -7.48 21.69
N ARG A 668 -6.86 -6.42 21.24
CA ARG A 668 -7.36 -5.47 20.24
C ARG A 668 -6.23 -5.07 19.28
N PRO A 669 -5.83 -5.95 18.35
CA PRO A 669 -4.74 -5.66 17.40
C PRO A 669 -5.08 -4.53 16.43
N ASP A 670 -6.36 -4.18 16.28
CA ASP A 670 -6.81 -2.99 15.58
C ASP A 670 -6.45 -1.67 16.29
N ARG A 671 -6.25 -1.70 17.61
CA ARG A 671 -5.90 -0.53 18.44
C ARG A 671 -4.45 -0.55 18.90
N VAL A 672 -3.99 -1.70 19.36
CA VAL A 672 -2.61 -1.89 19.82
C VAL A 672 -2.05 -3.16 19.20
N SER A 673 -1.04 -3.04 18.36
CA SER A 673 -0.26 -4.20 17.90
C SER A 673 0.86 -4.50 18.89
N ALA A 674 1.20 -5.79 18.99
CA ALA A 674 2.28 -6.29 19.84
C ALA A 674 3.15 -7.31 19.09
N TYR A 675 4.46 -7.15 19.19
CA TYR A 675 5.46 -8.05 18.62
C TYR A 675 6.51 -8.34 19.67
N ALA A 676 6.94 -9.61 19.80
CA ALA A 676 7.94 -10.00 20.77
C ALA A 676 9.01 -10.91 20.16
N ALA A 677 10.22 -10.78 20.67
CA ALA A 677 11.34 -11.63 20.29
C ALA A 677 12.34 -11.75 21.44
N GLN A 678 13.04 -12.88 21.50
CA GLN A 678 14.22 -13.03 22.36
C GLN A 678 15.43 -12.44 21.63
N ASP A 679 16.23 -11.65 22.33
CA ASP A 679 17.58 -11.26 21.95
C ASP A 679 18.53 -12.27 22.55
N THR A 680 18.99 -13.21 21.73
CA THR A 680 19.81 -14.34 22.20
C THR A 680 21.20 -13.90 22.67
N ARG A 681 21.74 -12.81 22.10
CA ARG A 681 23.07 -12.28 22.45
C ARG A 681 23.06 -11.56 23.79
N ALA A 682 21.98 -10.84 24.07
CA ALA A 682 21.85 -10.03 25.27
C ALA A 682 21.05 -10.73 26.39
N HIS A 683 20.55 -11.95 26.16
CA HIS A 683 19.65 -12.66 27.04
C HIS A 683 18.51 -11.75 27.54
N ALA A 684 17.77 -11.19 26.60
CA ALA A 684 16.68 -10.27 26.88
C ALA A 684 15.43 -10.62 26.06
N LEU A 685 14.25 -10.41 26.65
CA LEU A 685 13.00 -10.38 25.91
C LEU A 685 12.74 -8.95 25.41
N THR A 686 12.50 -8.81 24.14
CA THR A 686 12.17 -7.52 23.52
C THR A 686 10.72 -7.52 23.07
N ILE A 687 10.01 -6.41 23.29
CA ILE A 687 8.59 -6.27 22.95
C ILE A 687 8.39 -4.91 22.29
N ILE A 688 7.75 -4.90 21.11
CA ILE A 688 7.30 -3.68 20.45
C ILE A 688 5.78 -3.57 20.58
N LEU A 689 5.32 -2.43 21.07
CA LEU A 689 3.92 -2.08 21.23
C LEU A 689 3.61 -0.85 20.37
N LEU A 690 2.57 -0.93 19.55
CA LEU A 690 2.15 0.13 18.64
C LEU A 690 0.74 0.59 19.03
N ASN A 691 0.59 1.80 19.57
CA ASN A 691 -0.73 2.39 19.76
C ASN A 691 -1.16 3.08 18.46
N LYS A 692 -2.14 2.50 17.77
CA LYS A 692 -2.69 2.95 16.49
C LYS A 692 -3.84 3.95 16.62
N SER A 693 -4.23 4.29 17.84
CA SER A 693 -5.27 5.29 18.07
C SER A 693 -4.70 6.71 17.88
N PRO A 694 -5.33 7.57 17.07
CA PRO A 694 -4.85 8.94 16.86
C PRO A 694 -5.09 9.85 18.08
N GLN A 695 -6.08 9.54 18.92
CA GLN A 695 -6.53 10.43 19.99
C GLN A 695 -6.48 9.78 21.38
N ALA A 696 -6.65 8.45 21.47
CA ALA A 696 -6.72 7.75 22.73
C ALA A 696 -5.37 7.21 23.19
N SER A 697 -5.01 7.48 24.45
CA SER A 697 -3.95 6.73 25.13
C SER A 697 -4.39 5.29 25.39
N ALA A 698 -3.48 4.34 25.28
CA ALA A 698 -3.75 2.94 25.60
C ALA A 698 -3.11 2.54 26.91
N THR A 699 -3.92 2.08 27.87
CA THR A 699 -3.45 1.34 29.04
C THR A 699 -3.31 -0.13 28.62
N VAL A 700 -2.11 -0.67 28.76
CA VAL A 700 -1.76 -2.03 28.36
C VAL A 700 -1.39 -2.85 29.60
N PRO A 701 -2.32 -3.64 30.16
CA PRO A 701 -1.96 -4.73 31.04
C PRO A 701 -1.14 -5.76 30.24
N LEU A 702 0.15 -5.90 30.57
CA LEU A 702 1.08 -6.80 29.93
C LEU A 702 1.35 -8.00 30.85
N ALA A 703 1.12 -9.22 30.34
CA ALA A 703 1.43 -10.46 31.02
C ALA A 703 2.53 -11.22 30.30
N LEU A 704 3.56 -11.69 31.03
CA LEU A 704 4.65 -12.48 30.50
C LEU A 704 4.51 -13.94 30.96
N SER A 705 4.66 -14.88 30.04
CA SER A 705 4.75 -16.33 30.31
C SER A 705 6.10 -16.85 29.84
N HIS A 706 6.66 -17.80 30.58
CA HIS A 706 7.96 -18.45 30.31
C HIS A 706 9.13 -17.45 30.17
N TRP A 707 9.03 -16.29 30.83
CA TRP A 707 10.09 -15.31 30.97
C TRP A 707 10.06 -14.67 32.34
N THR A 708 11.18 -14.74 33.03
CA THR A 708 11.34 -14.13 34.36
C THR A 708 12.28 -12.93 34.23
N PRO A 709 11.79 -11.69 34.47
CA PRO A 709 12.66 -10.52 34.50
C PRO A 709 13.82 -10.66 35.47
N GLY A 710 15.01 -10.24 35.04
CA GLY A 710 16.21 -10.22 35.85
C GLY A 710 16.27 -9.04 36.83
N LYS A 711 17.42 -8.87 37.48
CA LYS A 711 17.64 -7.76 38.43
C LYS A 711 18.01 -6.44 37.74
N SER A 712 18.43 -6.50 36.50
CA SER A 712 18.77 -5.29 35.73
C SER A 712 17.52 -4.53 35.33
N PRO A 713 17.57 -3.18 35.25
CA PRO A 713 16.41 -2.39 34.83
C PRO A 713 15.96 -2.71 33.41
N VAL A 714 14.65 -2.72 33.21
CA VAL A 714 14.03 -2.74 31.89
C VAL A 714 14.34 -1.41 31.21
N GLN A 715 14.88 -1.50 30.01
CA GLN A 715 15.14 -0.36 29.14
C GLN A 715 13.98 -0.20 28.15
N SER A 716 13.63 1.03 27.83
CA SER A 716 12.58 1.28 26.88
C SER A 716 12.80 2.54 26.07
N TRP A 717 12.33 2.53 24.84
CA TRP A 717 12.41 3.64 23.89
C TRP A 717 11.05 3.87 23.26
N ARG A 718 10.76 5.12 22.93
CA ARG A 718 9.49 5.49 22.31
C ARG A 718 9.68 6.45 21.15
N VAL A 719 8.97 6.19 20.07
CA VAL A 719 8.72 7.12 19.00
C VAL A 719 7.31 7.68 19.17
N SER A 720 7.19 8.99 19.26
CA SER A 720 5.92 9.71 19.31
C SER A 720 6.11 11.14 18.79
N ALA A 721 5.01 11.81 18.44
CA ALA A 721 5.05 13.21 18.06
C ALA A 721 5.66 14.07 19.18
N ASP A 722 6.43 15.09 18.83
CA ASP A 722 6.92 16.10 19.76
C ASP A 722 5.86 17.19 19.94
N THR A 723 4.98 17.01 20.91
CA THR A 723 3.86 17.93 21.19
C THR A 723 4.29 19.34 21.59
N LYS A 724 5.59 19.57 21.88
CA LYS A 724 6.10 20.88 22.32
C LYS A 724 6.64 21.74 21.20
N ALA A 725 7.18 21.15 20.15
CA ALA A 725 7.87 21.88 19.08
C ALA A 725 7.12 21.84 17.75
N ASP A 726 6.66 20.67 17.35
CA ASP A 726 5.93 20.46 16.08
C ASP A 726 5.26 19.07 16.11
N PRO A 727 3.94 18.99 16.02
CA PRO A 727 3.25 17.70 15.97
C PRO A 727 3.60 16.85 14.73
N ALA A 728 4.18 17.46 13.70
CA ALA A 728 4.70 16.74 12.53
C ALA A 728 6.07 16.08 12.77
N HIS A 729 6.84 16.51 13.79
CA HIS A 729 8.11 15.90 14.13
C HIS A 729 7.94 14.79 15.16
N ALA A 730 8.31 13.58 14.77
CA ALA A 730 8.44 12.45 15.68
C ALA A 730 9.88 12.36 16.22
N LEU A 731 9.99 11.94 17.46
CA LEU A 731 11.30 11.73 18.11
C LEU A 731 11.37 10.37 18.74
N LEU A 732 12.50 9.70 18.55
CA LEU A 732 12.88 8.51 19.31
C LEU A 732 13.57 8.93 20.61
N ARG A 733 12.97 8.59 21.75
CA ARG A 733 13.49 8.96 23.07
C ARG A 733 13.58 7.75 23.97
N PRO A 734 14.65 7.63 24.80
CA PRO A 734 14.66 6.68 25.91
C PRO A 734 13.62 7.10 26.94
N LEU A 735 13.01 6.14 27.59
CA LEU A 735 12.12 6.35 28.73
C LEU A 735 12.86 6.01 30.03
N ALA A 736 12.29 6.40 31.17
CA ALA A 736 12.84 6.06 32.46
C ALA A 736 12.92 4.54 32.65
N SER A 737 14.08 4.03 33.03
CA SER A 737 14.32 2.63 33.32
C SER A 737 13.76 2.24 34.69
N ALA A 738 13.20 1.04 34.81
CA ALA A 738 12.67 0.51 36.06
C ALA A 738 13.00 -0.99 36.20
N VAL A 739 13.29 -1.43 37.41
CA VAL A 739 13.41 -2.86 37.70
C VAL A 739 12.02 -3.46 37.79
N TRP A 740 11.77 -4.50 37.00
CA TRP A 740 10.50 -5.20 37.04
C TRP A 740 10.54 -6.37 38.00
N THR A 741 9.53 -6.45 38.87
CA THR A 741 9.34 -7.58 39.77
C THR A 741 8.07 -8.32 39.35
N GLY A 742 8.23 -9.60 38.99
CA GLY A 742 7.11 -10.41 38.52
C GLY A 742 6.87 -10.32 37.01
N THR A 743 5.78 -10.91 36.57
CA THR A 743 5.44 -11.14 35.14
C THR A 743 4.24 -10.34 34.65
N ALA A 744 3.62 -9.54 35.50
CA ALA A 744 2.48 -8.69 35.15
C ALA A 744 2.81 -7.22 35.38
N HIS A 745 2.65 -6.40 34.35
CA HIS A 745 2.95 -4.97 34.36
C HIS A 745 1.88 -4.19 33.62
N THR A 746 1.72 -2.93 33.95
CA THR A 746 0.80 -2.03 33.23
C THR A 746 1.58 -0.88 32.63
N LEU A 747 1.36 -0.65 31.34
CA LEU A 747 2.02 0.39 30.55
C LEU A 747 1.00 1.39 30.04
N THR A 748 1.42 2.64 29.85
CA THR A 748 0.62 3.66 29.15
C THR A 748 1.32 4.06 27.86
N LEU A 749 0.62 3.90 26.74
CA LEU A 749 1.07 4.28 25.41
C LEU A 749 0.31 5.53 24.97
N PRO A 750 0.98 6.65 24.69
CA PRO A 750 0.32 7.84 24.12
C PRO A 750 -0.38 7.53 22.79
N PRO A 751 -1.30 8.40 22.33
CA PRO A 751 -1.83 8.33 20.98
C PRO A 751 -0.70 8.26 19.95
N TYR A 752 -0.90 7.51 18.87
CA TYR A 752 0.08 7.33 17.79
C TYR A 752 1.52 7.21 18.31
N SER A 753 1.84 6.06 18.90
CA SER A 753 3.18 5.82 19.44
C SER A 753 3.68 4.41 19.16
N MET A 754 4.99 4.27 19.02
CA MET A 754 5.72 3.01 18.92
C MET A 754 6.64 2.89 20.13
N THR A 755 6.55 1.83 20.89
CA THR A 755 7.35 1.64 22.12
C THR A 755 8.07 0.31 22.07
N LEU A 756 9.40 0.32 22.25
CA LEU A 756 10.24 -0.85 22.44
C LEU A 756 10.53 -1.03 23.92
N LEU A 757 10.37 -2.24 24.43
CA LEU A 757 10.80 -2.69 25.74
C LEU A 757 11.93 -3.72 25.56
N ARG A 758 12.97 -3.65 26.39
CA ARG A 758 14.02 -4.64 26.51
C ARG A 758 14.11 -5.08 27.94
N ILE A 759 13.72 -6.33 28.19
CA ILE A 759 13.52 -6.92 29.51
C ILE A 759 14.62 -7.98 29.73
N PRO A 760 15.68 -7.67 30.48
CA PRO A 760 16.73 -8.64 30.76
C PRO A 760 16.15 -9.87 31.44
N GLY A 761 16.65 -11.08 31.07
CA GLY A 761 16.32 -12.34 31.75
C GLY A 761 17.13 -12.57 33.03
N ARG A 762 16.69 -13.55 33.84
CA ARG A 762 17.45 -14.04 34.97
C ARG A 762 18.66 -14.86 34.57
#